data_b9aacef84b8b22751abb197389118097
#
_entry.id   b9aacef84b8b22751abb197389118097
#
_cell.length_a   1.000
_cell.length_b   1.000
_cell.length_c   1.000
_cell.angle_alpha   90.00
_cell.angle_beta   90.00
_cell.angle_gamma   90.00
#
_symmetry.space_group_name_H-M   'P 1'
#
loop_
_entity.id
_entity.type
_entity.pdbx_description
1 polymer ?
#
loop_
_entity_poly.entity_id
_entity_poly.type
_entity_poly.pdbx_seq_one_letter_code
_entity_poly.pdbx_strand_id
1 'polypeptide(L)'
;MKRNNFLLSIFLILFYLSFVVASDFGNDLTGDNYIISRDKIERTVEIGGLFTDFVEIENTGKSNLDLTFSVIGPVNEIIEIKNSSLVVNSNSIEKAYFLIKGKEGSYEGFYRIAGSINLEIPINVTVGEKNDNVPFLLEVKPIKNSFDISKDIHFNVNLKKLNHENIEGVSLNYTLYDENNKSYFLANEDKTLESSISFIKDFFPPEGAEVGNFVLKVVASYQGYVIEDKANFVLKKNFFDLVIFGFLPMWLFITILSVFLVMGILIYVIKKRIESKKKYKMRLDLKTIPKKNKDYLFLGKIAETQHETYFDPNKLTTHSIIAGATGGGKSITAQVMIEECLKKDIAVIVFDPTAQWSGMLRKCTDKKMLSFYPKFGLKPKDAMAFKGNVRMVKNARQMIDLNKFISPGQIQIFSLNKLDPKDMDIFVASIIRQIFRSDPKEYPGLKVLLVFDEVHRLLPKFGGNGEGFLQIERACREFRKWGLGVMLVSQVLNDFVGEIKANISTEVQMRTRDEGDLNRIKTKHGEEFLQSLVKASAGVGMFANPAYNHAQPYFINFRPILHNTRRLTDEELEEYNKYNEQVDELEFQIDGLEKEKVDTFDLKMELKLIKDKIMSGSFSVVEIYLEGLKPRVQKEWEKLGKKAPKMEVQLLSEEEIKAGIAEAKAKHDVEAAKQEKEHIEAAKVEVKLDEKIVASLTFDNGVMISSLKELKEYLPSMDNGIFSVHVNEEKNDILKWIKEQFGEGEAKNIAGLKTKEEIVKGLEKIGVKEEAPKKKEASTSKPAEVKR
;
A
#
# COMPACT_ATOMS: atom_id res chain seq x y z
N MET A 1 4.57 -4.23 7.53
CA MET A 1 5.66 -4.76 8.34
C MET A 1 7.06 -4.66 7.69
N LYS A 2 7.23 -4.81 6.38
CA LYS A 2 8.57 -4.77 5.70
C LYS A 2 9.28 -3.39 5.66
N ARG A 3 8.62 -2.29 5.99
CA ARG A 3 9.20 -0.93 5.89
C ARG A 3 9.81 -0.39 7.21
N ASN A 4 9.46 -1.03 8.33
CA ASN A 4 10.06 -0.66 9.64
C ASN A 4 11.44 -1.28 9.85
N ASN A 5 11.74 -2.41 9.19
CA ASN A 5 13.03 -3.07 9.32
C ASN A 5 14.14 -2.35 8.55
N PHE A 6 13.81 -1.58 7.50
CA PHE A 6 14.80 -0.81 6.74
C PHE A 6 15.31 0.42 7.51
N LEU A 7 14.45 1.09 8.28
CA LEU A 7 14.84 2.21 9.13
C LEU A 7 15.61 1.74 10.38
N LEU A 8 15.25 0.57 10.91
CA LEU A 8 15.98 -0.06 12.02
C LEU A 8 17.35 -0.55 11.57
N SER A 9 17.48 -1.06 10.34
CA SER A 9 18.79 -1.44 9.77
C SER A 9 19.70 -0.24 9.52
N ILE A 10 19.16 0.90 9.07
CA ILE A 10 19.94 2.14 8.91
C ILE A 10 20.37 2.69 10.27
N PHE A 11 19.53 2.59 11.30
CA PHE A 11 19.87 3.00 12.66
C PHE A 11 20.92 2.08 13.28
N LEU A 12 20.85 0.77 13.03
CA LEU A 12 21.87 -0.21 13.44
C LEU A 12 23.19 -0.04 12.67
N ILE A 13 23.16 0.28 11.41
CA ILE A 13 24.36 0.55 10.60
C ILE A 13 25.04 1.86 11.06
N LEU A 14 24.27 2.92 11.36
CA LEU A 14 24.82 4.16 11.92
C LEU A 14 25.32 3.98 13.35
N PHE A 15 24.72 3.12 14.15
CA PHE A 15 25.18 2.75 15.49
C PHE A 15 26.42 1.86 15.43
N TYR A 16 26.52 0.96 14.43
CA TYR A 16 27.71 0.13 14.21
C TYR A 16 28.90 0.93 13.67
N LEU A 17 28.68 1.94 12.83
CA LEU A 17 29.74 2.84 12.36
C LEU A 17 30.27 3.76 13.47
N SER A 18 29.50 4.04 14.53
CA SER A 18 30.00 4.77 15.69
C SER A 18 30.82 3.91 16.64
N PHE A 19 30.77 2.60 16.53
CA PHE A 19 31.51 1.67 17.40
C PHE A 19 32.81 1.13 16.77
N VAL A 20 32.99 1.27 15.46
CA VAL A 20 34.17 0.75 14.74
C VAL A 20 35.36 1.74 14.70
N VAL A 21 35.22 2.95 15.22
CA VAL A 21 36.30 3.99 15.21
C VAL A 21 37.02 4.12 16.57
N ALA A 22 36.87 3.16 17.48
CA ALA A 22 37.55 3.20 18.78
C ALA A 22 38.37 1.94 19.05
N SER A 23 39.34 1.61 18.18
CA SER A 23 40.36 0.64 18.52
C SER A 23 41.61 0.83 17.65
N ASP A 24 42.46 1.75 18.04
CA ASP A 24 43.89 1.68 17.77
C ASP A 24 44.60 1.59 19.10
N PHE A 25 44.87 0.39 19.53
CA PHE A 25 45.65 0.07 20.74
C PHE A 25 47.09 -0.18 20.30
N GLY A 26 48.01 0.61 20.83
CA GLY A 26 49.42 0.29 20.78
C GLY A 26 49.74 -0.82 21.80
N ASN A 27 50.43 -1.86 21.39
CA ASN A 27 51.09 -2.90 22.15
C ASN A 27 50.25 -3.73 23.18
N ASP A 28 48.94 -3.67 23.09
CA ASP A 28 48.08 -4.55 23.92
C ASP A 28 47.61 -5.73 23.05
N LEU A 29 47.64 -6.94 23.59
CA LEU A 29 47.05 -8.10 22.93
C LEU A 29 45.55 -8.11 23.21
N THR A 30 44.78 -7.91 22.19
CA THR A 30 43.30 -7.83 22.27
C THR A 30 42.67 -9.06 21.61
N GLY A 31 41.74 -9.70 22.33
CA GLY A 31 40.84 -10.72 21.81
C GLY A 31 39.38 -10.21 21.84
N ASP A 32 38.46 -10.98 21.35
CA ASP A 32 37.01 -10.61 21.28
C ASP A 32 36.43 -10.23 22.69
N ASN A 33 36.99 -10.73 23.79
CA ASN A 33 36.46 -10.56 25.13
C ASN A 33 37.52 -10.21 26.18
N TYR A 34 38.73 -9.82 25.79
CA TYR A 34 39.81 -9.48 26.72
C TYR A 34 40.86 -8.56 26.17
N ILE A 35 41.53 -7.82 27.05
CA ILE A 35 42.69 -6.99 26.73
C ILE A 35 43.80 -7.36 27.70
N ILE A 36 45.04 -7.55 27.19
CA ILE A 36 46.22 -7.83 27.98
C ILE A 36 47.25 -6.71 27.79
N SER A 37 47.74 -6.16 28.89
CA SER A 37 48.54 -4.92 28.91
C SER A 37 49.89 -5.00 28.23
N ARG A 38 50.32 -6.19 27.77
CA ARG A 38 51.66 -6.38 27.19
C ARG A 38 51.69 -7.49 26.16
N ASP A 39 52.32 -7.20 25.04
CA ASP A 39 52.61 -8.15 23.96
C ASP A 39 53.97 -8.84 24.15
N LYS A 40 54.89 -8.24 24.95
CA LYS A 40 56.21 -8.79 25.34
C LYS A 40 56.63 -8.29 26.70
N ILE A 41 57.51 -9.04 27.40
CA ILE A 41 58.12 -8.69 28.69
C ILE A 41 59.65 -8.67 28.51
N GLU A 42 60.24 -7.50 28.63
CA GLU A 42 61.69 -7.30 28.59
C GLU A 42 62.13 -6.66 29.93
N ARG A 43 63.08 -7.29 30.62
CA ARG A 43 63.58 -6.80 31.91
C ARG A 43 65.08 -6.99 32.04
N THR A 44 65.71 -5.96 32.64
CA THR A 44 67.09 -6.08 33.12
C THR A 44 67.05 -6.04 34.64
N VAL A 45 67.65 -7.05 35.29
CA VAL A 45 67.63 -7.23 36.73
C VAL A 45 69.06 -7.35 37.23
N GLU A 46 69.38 -6.83 38.46
CA GLU A 46 70.69 -6.96 39.08
C GLU A 46 70.96 -8.38 39.63
N ILE A 47 72.24 -8.80 39.62
CA ILE A 47 72.61 -10.06 40.19
C ILE A 47 72.25 -10.12 41.68
N GLY A 48 71.52 -11.18 42.09
CA GLY A 48 71.06 -11.33 43.47
C GLY A 48 69.80 -10.52 43.80
N GLY A 49 69.29 -9.68 42.90
CA GLY A 49 68.08 -8.88 43.06
C GLY A 49 66.82 -9.75 42.97
N LEU A 50 65.74 -9.26 43.59
CA LEU A 50 64.35 -9.80 43.45
C LEU A 50 63.49 -8.74 42.91
N PHE A 51 62.88 -9.02 41.73
CA PHE A 51 62.05 -8.02 41.07
C PHE A 51 60.65 -8.57 40.84
N THR A 52 59.60 -7.90 41.36
CA THR A 52 58.19 -8.28 41.15
C THR A 52 57.63 -7.52 39.99
N ASP A 53 57.08 -8.25 39.03
CA ASP A 53 56.37 -7.67 37.89
C ASP A 53 54.98 -8.30 37.75
N PHE A 54 54.11 -7.79 36.83
CA PHE A 54 52.78 -8.28 36.62
C PHE A 54 52.34 -8.14 35.19
N VAL A 55 51.36 -8.94 34.81
CA VAL A 55 50.56 -8.77 33.60
C VAL A 55 49.15 -8.37 34.03
N GLU A 56 48.63 -7.26 33.50
CA GLU A 56 47.27 -6.83 33.74
C GLU A 56 46.35 -7.41 32.64
N ILE A 57 45.19 -7.92 33.11
CA ILE A 57 44.22 -8.59 32.25
C ILE A 57 42.86 -7.94 32.49
N GLU A 58 42.31 -7.35 31.46
CA GLU A 58 40.97 -6.76 31.46
C GLU A 58 40.01 -7.74 30.75
N ASN A 59 38.91 -8.08 31.41
CA ASN A 59 37.82 -8.87 30.86
C ASN A 59 36.72 -7.96 30.32
N THR A 60 36.64 -7.82 29.02
CA THR A 60 35.60 -7.02 28.32
C THR A 60 34.36 -7.86 27.98
N GLY A 61 34.38 -9.16 28.28
CA GLY A 61 33.30 -10.10 28.01
C GLY A 61 32.21 -10.13 29.07
N LYS A 62 31.16 -10.90 28.84
CA LYS A 62 30.01 -11.08 29.74
C LYS A 62 30.13 -12.27 30.69
N SER A 63 31.14 -13.11 30.56
CA SER A 63 31.41 -14.27 31.38
C SER A 63 32.77 -14.11 32.06
N ASN A 64 32.95 -14.74 33.23
CA ASN A 64 34.23 -14.75 33.91
C ASN A 64 35.30 -15.49 33.09
N LEU A 65 36.55 -15.05 33.23
CA LEU A 65 37.71 -15.72 32.63
C LEU A 65 38.45 -16.49 33.72
N ASP A 66 38.51 -17.82 33.63
CA ASP A 66 39.29 -18.68 34.46
C ASP A 66 40.67 -18.91 33.80
N LEU A 67 41.72 -18.37 34.40
CA LEU A 67 43.07 -18.34 33.85
C LEU A 67 44.06 -19.07 34.72
N THR A 68 45.01 -19.73 34.10
CA THR A 68 46.17 -20.34 34.71
C THR A 68 47.45 -19.83 34.07
N PHE A 69 48.49 -19.66 34.87
CA PHE A 69 49.73 -19.05 34.43
C PHE A 69 50.89 -20.05 34.56
N SER A 70 51.77 -20.10 33.57
CA SER A 70 53.01 -20.90 33.56
C SER A 70 54.09 -20.17 32.75
N VAL A 71 55.33 -20.52 33.00
CA VAL A 71 56.50 -20.01 32.31
C VAL A 71 57.16 -21.15 31.57
N ILE A 72 57.53 -20.93 30.30
CA ILE A 72 58.10 -21.93 29.40
C ILE A 72 59.45 -21.42 28.91
N GLY A 73 60.44 -22.33 28.82
CA GLY A 73 61.80 -22.03 28.36
C GLY A 73 62.80 -21.75 29.48
N PRO A 74 64.05 -21.39 29.15
CA PRO A 74 65.12 -21.14 30.12
C PRO A 74 64.81 -20.14 31.21
N VAL A 75 63.95 -19.16 30.89
CA VAL A 75 63.53 -18.10 31.83
C VAL A 75 62.77 -18.67 33.07
N ASN A 76 62.25 -19.92 32.98
CA ASN A 76 61.58 -20.57 34.10
C ASN A 76 62.50 -20.81 35.30
N GLU A 77 63.83 -20.85 35.11
CA GLU A 77 64.78 -20.97 36.22
C GLU A 77 64.82 -19.80 37.16
N ILE A 78 64.47 -18.62 36.64
CA ILE A 78 64.56 -17.35 37.34
C ILE A 78 63.22 -16.70 37.68
N ILE A 79 62.09 -17.20 37.10
CA ILE A 79 60.74 -16.63 37.33
C ILE A 79 59.97 -17.55 38.27
N GLU A 80 59.40 -16.96 39.30
CA GLU A 80 58.46 -17.60 40.23
C GLU A 80 57.08 -16.93 40.11
N ILE A 81 56.05 -17.69 39.67
CA ILE A 81 54.72 -17.22 39.55
C ILE A 81 54.08 -17.12 40.92
N LYS A 82 53.55 -15.92 41.28
CA LYS A 82 52.88 -15.70 42.55
C LYS A 82 51.42 -16.15 42.56
N ASN A 83 50.73 -15.98 41.43
CA ASN A 83 49.36 -16.39 41.24
C ASN A 83 49.32 -17.44 40.10
N SER A 84 49.27 -18.74 40.46
CA SER A 84 49.20 -19.81 39.48
C SER A 84 47.84 -19.90 38.74
N SER A 85 46.80 -19.35 39.35
CA SER A 85 45.46 -19.21 38.75
C SER A 85 44.79 -17.91 39.21
N LEU A 86 43.93 -17.36 38.37
CA LEU A 86 43.18 -16.11 38.58
C LEU A 86 41.84 -16.17 37.88
N VAL A 87 40.81 -15.71 38.55
CA VAL A 87 39.48 -15.50 37.98
C VAL A 87 39.26 -14.02 37.75
N VAL A 88 39.09 -13.61 36.48
CA VAL A 88 38.82 -12.22 36.12
C VAL A 88 37.33 -12.10 35.84
N ASN A 89 36.61 -11.41 36.72
CA ASN A 89 35.15 -11.23 36.57
C ASN A 89 34.80 -10.42 35.32
N SER A 90 33.57 -10.57 34.87
CA SER A 90 33.06 -9.75 33.75
C SER A 90 33.23 -8.25 34.02
N ASN A 91 33.75 -7.51 33.03
CA ASN A 91 34.04 -6.06 33.11
C ASN A 91 34.94 -5.66 34.29
N SER A 92 35.91 -6.51 34.64
CA SER A 92 36.90 -6.20 35.68
C SER A 92 38.34 -6.34 35.18
N ILE A 93 39.27 -5.71 35.90
CA ILE A 93 40.70 -5.74 35.61
C ILE A 93 41.39 -6.41 36.81
N GLU A 94 42.26 -7.38 36.52
CA GLU A 94 43.04 -8.09 37.53
C GLU A 94 44.52 -8.20 37.12
N LYS A 95 45.41 -8.38 38.13
CA LYS A 95 46.87 -8.46 37.92
C LYS A 95 47.43 -9.81 38.30
N ALA A 96 48.11 -10.45 37.35
CA ALA A 96 48.86 -11.67 37.57
C ALA A 96 50.34 -11.36 37.88
N TYR A 97 50.73 -11.55 39.13
CA TYR A 97 52.07 -11.21 39.62
C TYR A 97 53.06 -12.36 39.50
N PHE A 98 54.32 -12.04 39.11
CA PHE A 98 55.44 -12.96 39.10
C PHE A 98 56.70 -12.28 39.63
N LEU A 99 57.60 -13.09 40.19
CA LEU A 99 58.86 -12.64 40.77
C LEU A 99 60.03 -13.13 39.89
N ILE A 100 60.91 -12.18 39.53
CA ILE A 100 62.16 -12.47 38.79
C ILE A 100 63.32 -12.53 39.79
N LYS A 101 64.09 -13.60 39.75
CA LYS A 101 65.27 -13.81 40.62
C LYS A 101 66.54 -13.49 39.83
N GLY A 102 67.38 -12.63 40.36
CA GLY A 102 68.62 -12.15 39.69
C GLY A 102 69.75 -13.20 39.69
N LYS A 103 69.62 -14.25 38.90
CA LYS A 103 70.69 -15.20 38.59
C LYS A 103 71.38 -14.79 37.33
N GLU A 104 72.69 -14.51 37.33
CA GLU A 104 73.48 -14.04 36.20
C GLU A 104 73.22 -14.81 34.92
N GLY A 105 73.00 -14.06 33.81
CA GLY A 105 72.78 -14.63 32.48
C GLY A 105 71.69 -13.87 31.73
N SER A 106 71.45 -14.27 30.45
CA SER A 106 70.31 -13.83 29.63
C SER A 106 69.33 -14.98 29.42
N TYR A 107 68.12 -14.81 29.82
CA TYR A 107 67.05 -15.83 29.84
C TYR A 107 65.92 -15.43 28.91
N GLU A 108 65.57 -16.31 27.99
CA GLU A 108 64.49 -16.14 27.05
C GLU A 108 63.41 -17.24 27.26
N GLY A 109 62.17 -16.91 26.94
CA GLY A 109 61.06 -17.86 27.02
C GLY A 109 59.71 -17.21 26.82
N PHE A 110 58.68 -17.87 27.33
CA PHE A 110 57.30 -17.40 27.23
C PHE A 110 56.57 -17.42 28.56
N TYR A 111 55.84 -16.35 28.84
CA TYR A 111 54.84 -16.30 29.89
C TYR A 111 53.53 -16.75 29.29
N ARG A 112 53.04 -17.94 29.70
CA ARG A 112 51.87 -18.60 29.13
C ARG A 112 50.68 -18.36 29.99
N ILE A 113 49.60 -17.89 29.39
CA ILE A 113 48.28 -17.78 29.95
C ILE A 113 47.42 -18.86 29.31
N ALA A 114 46.76 -19.71 30.10
CA ALA A 114 45.94 -20.82 29.61
C ALA A 114 44.59 -20.87 30.37
N GLY A 115 43.59 -21.53 29.79
CA GLY A 115 42.22 -21.62 30.35
C GLY A 115 41.20 -21.01 29.40
N SER A 116 40.48 -20.00 29.89
CA SER A 116 39.52 -19.27 29.00
C SER A 116 40.22 -18.51 27.87
N ILE A 117 41.52 -18.24 28.01
CA ILE A 117 42.41 -17.64 27.03
C ILE A 117 43.61 -18.56 26.85
N ASN A 118 44.13 -18.68 25.65
CA ASN A 118 45.39 -19.39 25.41
C ASN A 118 46.35 -18.46 24.64
N LEU A 119 47.32 -17.92 25.38
CA LEU A 119 48.25 -16.93 24.87
C LEU A 119 49.66 -17.15 25.41
N GLU A 120 50.67 -16.90 24.60
CA GLU A 120 52.09 -16.93 25.00
C GLU A 120 52.73 -15.56 24.75
N ILE A 121 53.20 -14.90 25.84
CA ILE A 121 53.86 -13.62 25.81
C ILE A 121 55.36 -13.84 25.84
N PRO A 122 56.13 -13.42 24.85
CA PRO A 122 57.59 -13.53 24.87
C PRO A 122 58.15 -12.79 26.10
N ILE A 123 59.06 -13.44 26.84
CA ILE A 123 59.74 -12.83 28.01
C ILE A 123 61.26 -12.99 27.87
N ASN A 124 61.95 -11.87 27.90
CA ASN A 124 63.40 -11.78 27.89
C ASN A 124 63.90 -11.08 29.15
N VAL A 125 64.75 -11.76 29.90
CA VAL A 125 65.32 -11.21 31.14
C VAL A 125 66.84 -11.30 31.04
N THR A 126 67.50 -10.12 31.17
CA THR A 126 68.97 -10.01 31.25
C THR A 126 69.35 -9.70 32.70
N VAL A 127 70.16 -10.52 33.29
CA VAL A 127 70.68 -10.34 34.63
C VAL A 127 72.20 -10.08 34.54
N GLY A 128 72.61 -8.88 34.93
CA GLY A 128 73.98 -8.37 34.84
C GLY A 128 74.51 -7.68 36.11
N GLU A 129 75.83 -7.37 36.14
CA GLU A 129 76.44 -6.66 37.25
C GLU A 129 75.90 -5.20 37.36
N LYS A 130 75.84 -4.78 38.60
CA LYS A 130 75.50 -3.40 38.97
C LYS A 130 76.57 -2.45 38.47
N ASN A 131 76.18 -1.48 37.67
CA ASN A 131 77.10 -0.39 37.25
C ASN A 131 77.20 0.66 38.38
N ASP A 132 78.11 0.44 39.32
CA ASP A 132 78.25 1.23 40.59
C ASP A 132 78.62 2.71 40.37
N ASN A 133 78.77 3.21 39.08
CA ASN A 133 79.24 4.56 38.80
C ASN A 133 78.15 5.58 38.45
N VAL A 134 76.87 5.19 38.46
CA VAL A 134 75.79 6.15 38.10
C VAL A 134 75.08 6.65 39.34
N PRO A 135 75.02 8.02 39.58
CA PRO A 135 74.49 8.54 40.83
C PRO A 135 72.95 8.51 40.92
N PHE A 136 72.21 8.38 39.81
CA PHE A 136 70.75 8.35 39.73
C PHE A 136 70.25 7.63 38.48
N LEU A 137 68.99 7.19 38.48
CA LEU A 137 68.28 6.66 37.34
C LEU A 137 67.22 7.64 36.86
N LEU A 138 67.01 7.69 35.54
CA LEU A 138 65.93 8.42 34.89
C LEU A 138 64.93 7.46 34.29
N GLU A 139 63.61 7.65 34.52
CA GLU A 139 62.54 6.93 33.87
C GLU A 139 61.50 7.96 33.40
N VAL A 140 61.08 7.85 32.13
CA VAL A 140 60.12 8.78 31.50
C VAL A 140 59.00 7.94 30.89
N LYS A 141 57.76 8.23 31.27
CA LYS A 141 56.59 7.53 30.76
C LYS A 141 55.53 8.54 30.37
N PRO A 142 54.88 8.39 29.22
CA PRO A 142 53.71 9.18 28.86
C PRO A 142 52.55 8.81 29.77
N ILE A 143 51.71 9.75 30.22
CA ILE A 143 50.52 9.46 31.01
C ILE A 143 49.44 8.73 30.13
N LYS A 144 49.46 8.94 28.83
CA LYS A 144 48.64 8.28 27.86
C LYS A 144 49.47 7.96 26.60
N ASN A 145 49.17 6.84 25.94
CA ASN A 145 49.86 6.47 24.70
C ASN A 145 49.49 7.34 23.51
N SER A 146 48.42 8.12 23.60
CA SER A 146 48.03 9.06 22.55
C SER A 146 47.47 10.37 23.13
N PHE A 147 47.83 11.50 22.50
CA PHE A 147 47.39 12.83 22.87
C PHE A 147 46.79 13.55 21.69
N ASP A 148 45.90 14.49 21.95
CA ASP A 148 45.35 15.39 20.96
C ASP A 148 46.40 16.47 20.66
N ILE A 149 46.69 16.70 19.35
CA ILE A 149 47.69 17.67 18.92
C ILE A 149 47.36 19.14 19.34
N SER A 150 46.08 19.40 19.70
CA SER A 150 45.63 20.69 20.18
C SER A 150 45.69 20.88 21.69
N LYS A 151 46.15 19.87 22.43
CA LYS A 151 46.21 19.86 23.90
C LYS A 151 47.59 19.55 24.44
N ASP A 152 47.79 19.85 25.72
CA ASP A 152 49.04 19.52 26.39
C ASP A 152 49.28 18.01 26.41
N ILE A 153 50.59 17.64 26.26
CA ILE A 153 51.08 16.27 26.37
C ILE A 153 51.73 16.12 27.75
N HIS A 154 51.38 15.08 28.46
CA HIS A 154 51.75 14.87 29.87
C HIS A 154 52.65 13.67 30.02
N PHE A 155 53.79 13.86 30.71
CA PHE A 155 54.73 12.76 30.98
C PHE A 155 55.03 12.68 32.48
N ASN A 156 55.15 11.50 32.98
CA ASN A 156 55.67 11.22 34.33
C ASN A 156 57.18 11.02 34.23
N VAL A 157 57.91 11.88 34.89
CA VAL A 157 59.42 11.85 34.98
C VAL A 157 59.81 11.42 36.36
N ASN A 158 60.48 10.31 36.47
CA ASN A 158 61.01 9.76 37.70
C ASN A 158 62.53 9.81 37.72
N LEU A 159 63.04 10.51 38.69
CA LEU A 159 64.50 10.54 39.01
C LEU A 159 64.70 9.76 40.32
N LYS A 160 65.34 8.60 40.25
CA LYS A 160 65.61 7.76 41.39
C LYS A 160 67.04 7.87 41.83
N LYS A 161 67.27 8.39 43.02
CA LYS A 161 68.60 8.53 43.60
C LYS A 161 69.17 7.15 44.02
N LEU A 162 70.42 6.86 43.62
CA LEU A 162 71.10 5.60 43.87
C LEU A 162 72.20 5.78 44.95
N ASN A 163 72.75 7.04 45.17
CA ASN A 163 73.79 7.32 46.15
C ASN A 163 73.21 8.00 47.42
N HIS A 164 73.93 7.99 48.55
CA HIS A 164 73.56 8.67 49.79
C HIS A 164 73.84 10.14 49.80
N GLU A 165 74.62 10.73 48.90
CA GLU A 165 74.99 12.11 48.87
C GLU A 165 73.88 12.94 48.12
N ASN A 166 73.64 14.17 48.58
CA ASN A 166 72.72 15.09 47.90
C ASN A 166 73.28 15.46 46.58
N ILE A 167 72.38 15.34 45.50
CA ILE A 167 72.73 15.61 44.11
C ILE A 167 72.07 16.96 43.80
N GLU A 168 72.87 18.04 43.69
CA GLU A 168 72.40 19.35 43.37
C GLU A 168 72.65 19.66 41.90
N GLY A 169 71.61 20.18 41.18
CA GLY A 169 71.74 20.68 39.81
C GLY A 169 71.78 19.57 38.74
N VAL A 170 70.91 18.55 38.81
CA VAL A 170 70.69 17.67 37.67
C VAL A 170 69.96 18.41 36.60
N SER A 171 70.63 18.61 35.49
CA SER A 171 70.03 19.31 34.32
C SER A 171 69.27 18.31 33.44
N LEU A 172 67.95 18.56 33.24
CA LEU A 172 67.07 17.78 32.45
C LEU A 172 66.77 18.50 31.13
N ASN A 173 67.09 17.88 30.02
CA ASN A 173 66.83 18.45 28.67
C ASN A 173 65.79 17.58 27.98
N TYR A 174 64.68 18.18 27.55
CA TYR A 174 63.55 17.55 26.93
C TYR A 174 63.56 17.84 25.45
N THR A 175 63.65 16.81 24.60
CA THR A 175 63.64 16.96 23.14
C THR A 175 62.63 15.95 22.55
N LEU A 176 61.76 16.45 21.71
CA LEU A 176 60.79 15.65 21.01
C LEU A 176 61.33 15.34 19.61
N TYR A 177 61.13 14.12 19.16
CA TYR A 177 61.45 13.63 17.82
C TYR A 177 60.19 13.14 17.13
N ASP A 178 59.97 13.52 15.85
CA ASP A 178 58.95 12.92 14.99
C ASP A 178 59.45 11.68 14.26
N GLU A 179 58.60 11.04 13.47
CA GLU A 179 58.93 9.84 12.68
C GLU A 179 60.06 10.05 11.68
N ASN A 180 60.31 11.32 11.29
CA ASN A 180 61.36 11.68 10.35
C ASN A 180 62.66 12.07 11.08
N ASN A 181 62.77 11.82 12.38
CA ASN A 181 63.90 12.21 13.24
C ASN A 181 64.12 13.73 13.32
N LYS A 182 63.12 14.54 12.96
CA LYS A 182 63.20 16.00 13.19
C LYS A 182 63.03 16.28 14.68
N SER A 183 63.97 17.05 15.25
CA SER A 183 63.98 17.33 16.67
C SER A 183 63.34 18.67 16.99
N TYR A 184 62.56 18.70 18.04
CA TYR A 184 61.95 19.88 18.60
C TYR A 184 62.40 20.00 20.06
N PHE A 185 63.16 21.07 20.41
CA PHE A 185 63.50 21.36 21.76
C PHE A 185 62.27 21.87 22.54
N LEU A 186 61.96 21.23 23.66
CA LEU A 186 60.81 21.59 24.50
C LEU A 186 61.18 22.45 25.68
N ALA A 187 62.14 22.00 26.51
CA ALA A 187 62.55 22.69 27.71
C ALA A 187 63.91 22.17 28.26
N ASN A 188 64.51 23.01 29.12
CA ASN A 188 65.61 22.62 29.99
C ASN A 188 65.26 23.07 31.40
N GLU A 189 65.57 22.21 32.42
CA GLU A 189 65.34 22.52 33.83
C GLU A 189 66.36 21.80 34.72
N ASP A 190 66.70 22.45 35.82
CA ASP A 190 67.61 21.87 36.85
C ASP A 190 66.77 21.39 38.03
N LYS A 191 67.11 20.20 38.52
CA LYS A 191 66.44 19.58 39.68
C LYS A 191 67.50 19.20 40.73
N THR A 192 67.18 19.41 42.00
CA THR A 192 67.96 18.91 43.16
C THR A 192 67.37 17.64 43.67
N LEU A 193 68.17 16.58 43.79
CA LEU A 193 67.74 15.29 44.33
C LEU A 193 68.25 15.11 45.80
N GLU A 194 67.42 15.52 46.72
CA GLU A 194 67.59 15.09 48.15
C GLU A 194 67.13 13.63 48.35
N SER A 195 66.07 13.25 47.64
CA SER A 195 65.51 11.91 47.54
C SER A 195 65.08 11.60 46.11
N SER A 196 64.57 10.43 45.89
CA SER A 196 63.93 10.10 44.62
C SER A 196 62.72 10.98 44.42
N ILE A 197 62.55 11.58 43.25
CA ILE A 197 61.43 12.47 42.89
C ILE A 197 60.72 11.95 41.68
N SER A 198 59.41 12.06 41.74
CA SER A 198 58.50 11.76 40.59
C SER A 198 57.62 12.99 40.39
N PHE A 199 57.54 13.47 39.16
CA PHE A 199 56.72 14.62 38.82
C PHE A 199 56.16 14.53 37.41
N ILE A 200 55.03 15.21 37.19
CA ILE A 200 54.41 15.31 35.89
C ILE A 200 54.98 16.54 35.19
N LYS A 201 55.40 16.35 33.95
CA LYS A 201 55.86 17.44 33.07
C LYS A 201 54.90 17.57 31.90
N ASP A 202 54.44 18.83 31.70
CA ASP A 202 53.51 19.14 30.66
C ASP A 202 54.21 19.92 29.56
N PHE A 203 53.92 19.59 28.32
CA PHE A 203 54.39 20.30 27.15
C PHE A 203 53.28 20.53 26.19
N PHE A 204 53.24 21.68 25.51
CA PHE A 204 52.40 21.90 24.35
C PHE A 204 53.09 21.33 23.09
N PRO A 205 52.37 20.65 22.20
CA PRO A 205 52.95 20.21 20.93
C PRO A 205 53.62 21.40 20.19
N PRO A 206 54.85 21.26 19.69
CA PRO A 206 55.56 22.35 19.04
C PRO A 206 54.87 22.83 17.75
N GLU A 207 55.00 24.09 17.39
CA GLU A 207 54.48 24.61 16.14
C GLU A 207 55.02 23.85 14.94
N GLY A 208 54.15 23.41 14.08
CA GLY A 208 54.49 22.61 12.89
C GLY A 208 54.67 21.11 13.17
N ALA A 209 54.31 20.60 14.36
CA ALA A 209 54.17 19.14 14.58
C ALA A 209 52.95 18.64 13.81
N GLU A 210 53.11 17.54 13.08
CA GLU A 210 52.04 16.85 12.37
C GLU A 210 51.53 15.65 13.23
N VAL A 211 50.36 15.09 12.88
CA VAL A 211 49.86 13.88 13.50
C VAL A 211 50.77 12.68 13.16
N GLY A 212 51.12 11.87 14.14
CA GLY A 212 51.98 10.71 13.92
C GLY A 212 52.63 10.23 15.20
N ASN A 213 53.62 9.35 15.09
CA ASN A 213 54.36 8.81 16.22
C ASN A 213 55.46 9.78 16.63
N PHE A 214 55.60 10.02 17.92
CA PHE A 214 56.61 10.89 18.48
C PHE A 214 57.36 10.17 19.59
N VAL A 215 58.62 10.60 19.79
CA VAL A 215 59.48 10.11 20.84
C VAL A 215 59.95 11.29 21.70
N LEU A 216 59.56 11.34 22.97
CA LEU A 216 60.19 12.26 23.92
C LEU A 216 61.49 11.65 24.42
N LYS A 217 62.61 12.28 24.12
CA LYS A 217 63.91 11.97 24.69
C LYS A 217 64.20 12.94 25.82
N VAL A 218 64.48 12.42 26.99
CA VAL A 218 64.91 13.19 28.14
C VAL A 218 66.37 12.84 28.47
N VAL A 219 67.21 13.84 28.54
CA VAL A 219 68.62 13.66 28.88
C VAL A 219 68.87 14.36 30.26
N ALA A 220 69.25 13.55 31.22
CA ALA A 220 69.65 14.04 32.54
C ALA A 220 71.19 14.09 32.63
N SER A 221 71.77 15.22 32.99
CA SER A 221 73.23 15.42 33.12
C SER A 221 73.60 15.97 34.46
N TYR A 222 74.68 15.43 35.08
CA TYR A 222 75.22 15.83 36.34
C TYR A 222 76.70 15.49 36.43
N GLN A 223 77.57 16.45 36.62
CA GLN A 223 79.06 16.28 36.86
C GLN A 223 79.76 15.34 35.86
N GLY A 224 79.36 15.39 34.56
CA GLY A 224 79.90 14.53 33.51
C GLY A 224 79.17 13.21 33.28
N TYR A 225 78.25 12.85 34.13
CA TYR A 225 77.30 11.72 33.93
C TYR A 225 76.16 12.18 33.08
N VAL A 226 75.83 11.40 32.02
CA VAL A 226 74.70 11.65 31.12
C VAL A 226 73.88 10.35 31.03
N ILE A 227 72.57 10.48 31.39
CA ILE A 227 71.62 9.40 31.29
C ILE A 227 70.48 9.86 30.44
N GLU A 228 70.00 9.00 29.53
CA GLU A 228 68.87 9.30 28.69
C GLU A 228 67.82 8.22 28.80
N ASP A 229 66.55 8.67 28.67
CA ASP A 229 65.40 7.77 28.53
C ASP A 229 64.46 8.33 27.49
N LYS A 230 63.64 7.43 26.89
CA LYS A 230 62.75 7.77 25.75
C LYS A 230 61.34 7.23 26.04
N ALA A 231 60.35 8.09 25.72
CA ALA A 231 58.97 7.78 25.85
C ALA A 231 58.26 7.95 24.49
N ASN A 232 57.70 6.85 23.99
CA ASN A 232 56.95 6.84 22.70
C ASN A 232 55.51 7.18 22.93
N PHE A 233 54.90 7.94 22.05
CA PHE A 233 53.48 8.29 22.08
C PHE A 233 53.01 8.75 20.70
N VAL A 234 51.68 8.88 20.52
CA VAL A 234 51.06 9.26 19.26
C VAL A 234 50.33 10.58 19.42
N LEU A 235 50.56 11.52 18.50
CA LEU A 235 49.73 12.71 18.37
C LEU A 235 48.61 12.45 17.35
N LYS A 236 47.38 12.66 17.78
CA LYS A 236 46.17 12.45 16.96
C LYS A 236 45.36 13.72 16.89
N LYS A 237 44.61 13.92 15.82
CA LYS A 237 43.65 15.02 15.72
C LYS A 237 42.28 14.49 16.15
N ASN A 238 41.54 15.26 16.93
CA ASN A 238 40.21 14.89 17.35
C ASN A 238 39.30 14.70 16.12
N PHE A 239 38.54 13.58 16.04
CA PHE A 239 37.64 13.29 14.93
C PHE A 239 36.63 14.41 14.66
N PHE A 240 36.14 15.08 15.70
CA PHE A 240 35.17 16.17 15.54
C PHE A 240 35.75 17.45 14.94
N ASP A 241 37.05 17.63 15.01
CA ASP A 241 37.79 18.81 14.47
C ASP A 241 38.31 18.54 13.04
N LEU A 242 38.11 17.32 12.50
CA LEU A 242 38.42 17.03 11.11
C LEU A 242 37.61 17.93 10.17
N VAL A 243 38.27 18.57 9.21
CA VAL A 243 37.65 19.44 8.24
C VAL A 243 37.36 18.69 6.97
N ILE A 244 36.06 18.56 6.62
CA ILE A 244 35.59 17.91 5.40
C ILE A 244 35.51 18.98 4.28
N PHE A 245 35.86 18.60 3.06
CA PHE A 245 35.87 19.51 1.89
C PHE A 245 36.72 20.75 2.06
N GLY A 246 37.68 20.77 3.00
CA GLY A 246 38.59 21.91 3.25
C GLY A 246 37.99 23.09 4.03
N PHE A 247 36.69 23.11 4.34
CA PHE A 247 36.05 24.23 5.02
C PHE A 247 34.99 23.84 6.07
N LEU A 248 34.53 22.61 6.11
CA LEU A 248 33.41 22.16 6.97
C LEU A 248 33.90 21.26 8.11
N PRO A 249 33.90 21.68 9.39
CA PRO A 249 34.26 20.84 10.52
C PRO A 249 33.28 19.67 10.65
N MET A 250 33.78 18.50 11.02
CA MET A 250 32.98 17.26 11.15
C MET A 250 31.80 17.42 12.10
N TRP A 251 31.96 18.12 13.23
CA TRP A 251 30.87 18.36 14.17
C TRP A 251 29.70 19.15 13.53
N LEU A 252 30.03 20.14 12.69
CA LEU A 252 29.03 20.93 11.98
C LEU A 252 28.33 20.11 10.88
N PHE A 253 29.08 19.26 10.18
CA PHE A 253 28.51 18.32 9.20
C PHE A 253 27.51 17.36 9.86
N ILE A 254 27.87 16.75 11.00
CA ILE A 254 27.00 15.86 11.75
C ILE A 254 25.77 16.60 12.28
N THR A 255 25.89 17.83 12.75
CA THR A 255 24.74 18.62 13.21
C THR A 255 23.78 18.95 12.07
N ILE A 256 24.28 19.35 10.90
CA ILE A 256 23.47 19.59 9.70
C ILE A 256 22.73 18.31 9.29
N LEU A 257 23.43 17.18 9.24
CA LEU A 257 22.84 15.88 8.90
C LEU A 257 21.74 15.48 9.88
N SER A 258 21.97 15.69 11.18
CA SER A 258 20.97 15.38 12.23
C SER A 258 19.72 16.25 12.10
N VAL A 259 19.86 17.55 11.74
CA VAL A 259 18.73 18.44 11.50
C VAL A 259 17.90 17.96 10.30
N PHE A 260 18.54 17.56 9.20
CA PHE A 260 17.83 16.99 8.05
C PHE A 260 17.10 15.67 8.41
N LEU A 261 17.71 14.82 9.22
CA LEU A 261 17.09 13.58 9.69
C LEU A 261 15.84 13.88 10.53
N VAL A 262 15.94 14.78 11.51
CA VAL A 262 14.83 15.19 12.37
C VAL A 262 13.70 15.80 11.54
N MET A 263 14.05 16.68 10.58
CA MET A 263 13.07 17.28 9.67
C MET A 263 12.37 16.22 8.80
N GLY A 264 13.11 15.22 8.30
CA GLY A 264 12.56 14.10 7.56
C GLY A 264 11.58 13.27 8.40
N ILE A 265 11.93 12.96 9.65
CA ILE A 265 11.07 12.27 10.61
C ILE A 265 9.81 13.10 10.90
N LEU A 266 9.96 14.41 11.12
CA LEU A 266 8.86 15.31 11.40
C LEU A 266 7.88 15.37 10.21
N ILE A 267 8.39 15.51 8.99
CA ILE A 267 7.58 15.47 7.76
C ILE A 267 6.85 14.13 7.63
N TYR A 268 7.53 13.01 7.91
CA TYR A 268 6.92 11.68 7.89
C TYR A 268 5.80 11.54 8.92
N VAL A 269 6.02 12.00 10.17
CA VAL A 269 5.00 11.96 11.24
C VAL A 269 3.80 12.85 10.90
N ILE A 270 4.04 14.06 10.38
CA ILE A 270 2.99 14.98 9.95
C ILE A 270 2.17 14.33 8.82
N LYS A 271 2.85 13.77 7.80
CA LYS A 271 2.20 13.10 6.67
C LYS A 271 1.35 11.91 7.14
N LYS A 272 1.89 11.09 8.05
CA LYS A 272 1.18 9.95 8.66
C LYS A 272 -0.03 10.40 9.50
N ARG A 273 0.11 11.51 10.26
CA ARG A 273 -1.02 12.09 11.02
C ARG A 273 -2.11 12.65 10.10
N ILE A 274 -1.75 13.30 8.99
CA ILE A 274 -2.72 13.79 7.99
C ILE A 274 -3.44 12.60 7.35
N GLU A 275 -2.71 11.55 6.95
CA GLU A 275 -3.30 10.33 6.37
C GLU A 275 -4.24 9.61 7.36
N SER A 276 -3.88 9.54 8.64
CA SER A 276 -4.72 8.89 9.66
C SER A 276 -6.02 9.66 9.97
N LYS A 277 -6.04 10.97 9.73
CA LYS A 277 -7.23 11.83 9.91
C LYS A 277 -8.18 11.80 8.71
N LYS A 278 -7.78 11.25 7.56
CA LYS A 278 -8.67 11.12 6.40
C LYS A 278 -9.86 10.23 6.75
N LYS A 279 -11.05 10.74 6.47
CA LYS A 279 -12.31 10.03 6.65
C LYS A 279 -12.47 8.92 5.61
N TYR A 280 -12.00 9.19 4.37
CA TYR A 280 -12.09 8.28 3.24
C TYR A 280 -10.73 7.67 2.94
N LYS A 281 -10.53 6.44 3.40
CA LYS A 281 -9.30 5.69 3.13
C LYS A 281 -9.45 4.98 1.79
N MET A 282 -8.64 5.38 0.82
CA MET A 282 -8.64 4.80 -0.52
C MET A 282 -7.23 4.87 -1.13
N ARG A 283 -6.91 3.88 -1.95
CA ARG A 283 -5.72 3.93 -2.81
C ARG A 283 -6.13 4.56 -4.13
N LEU A 284 -5.53 5.68 -4.47
CA LEU A 284 -5.91 6.48 -5.62
C LEU A 284 -4.70 6.70 -6.53
N ASP A 285 -4.83 6.27 -7.78
CA ASP A 285 -3.90 6.65 -8.85
C ASP A 285 -4.57 7.64 -9.79
N LEU A 286 -4.24 8.92 -9.62
CA LEU A 286 -4.80 10.03 -10.41
C LEU A 286 -4.48 9.93 -11.92
N LYS A 287 -3.49 9.10 -12.32
CA LYS A 287 -3.14 8.94 -13.74
C LYS A 287 -4.16 8.09 -14.49
N THR A 288 -4.85 7.20 -13.79
CA THR A 288 -5.83 6.27 -14.35
C THR A 288 -7.27 6.77 -14.27
N ILE A 289 -7.49 7.92 -13.63
CA ILE A 289 -8.80 8.57 -13.54
C ILE A 289 -9.00 9.49 -14.73
N PRO A 290 -10.22 9.53 -15.33
CA PRO A 290 -10.51 10.38 -16.46
C PRO A 290 -10.23 11.86 -16.16
N LYS A 291 -9.45 12.49 -17.03
CA LYS A 291 -9.18 13.92 -16.99
C LYS A 291 -10.33 14.70 -17.62
N LYS A 292 -10.37 16.01 -17.37
CA LYS A 292 -11.34 16.92 -17.99
C LYS A 292 -11.36 16.77 -19.51
N ASN A 293 -12.51 16.43 -20.04
CA ASN A 293 -12.79 16.36 -21.47
C ASN A 293 -14.19 16.96 -21.71
N LYS A 294 -14.35 17.64 -22.84
CA LYS A 294 -15.64 18.25 -23.22
C LYS A 294 -16.79 17.23 -23.34
N ASP A 295 -16.46 15.99 -23.68
CA ASP A 295 -17.44 14.92 -23.92
C ASP A 295 -17.72 14.09 -22.65
N TYR A 296 -16.98 14.32 -21.56
CA TYR A 296 -17.13 13.58 -20.31
C TYR A 296 -18.09 14.27 -19.34
N LEU A 297 -18.73 13.47 -18.49
CA LEU A 297 -19.66 13.91 -17.46
C LEU A 297 -18.89 14.42 -16.24
N PHE A 298 -19.16 15.64 -15.77
CA PHE A 298 -18.60 16.17 -14.54
C PHE A 298 -19.41 15.70 -13.35
N LEU A 299 -18.91 14.74 -12.59
CA LEU A 299 -19.61 14.15 -11.45
C LEU A 299 -19.44 14.96 -10.16
N GLY A 300 -18.31 15.61 -9.98
CA GLY A 300 -17.97 16.32 -8.74
C GLY A 300 -16.49 16.33 -8.43
N LYS A 301 -16.12 16.09 -7.18
CA LYS A 301 -14.72 16.05 -6.74
C LYS A 301 -14.43 14.74 -6.00
N ILE A 302 -13.20 14.28 -6.09
CA ILE A 302 -12.72 13.18 -5.25
C ILE A 302 -12.82 13.62 -3.79
N ALA A 303 -13.39 12.77 -2.94
CA ALA A 303 -13.64 13.11 -1.55
C ALA A 303 -12.37 13.56 -0.81
N GLU A 304 -12.48 14.62 -0.01
CA GLU A 304 -11.38 15.27 0.74
C GLU A 304 -10.24 15.82 -0.14
N THR A 305 -10.50 16.01 -1.44
CA THR A 305 -9.55 16.65 -2.36
C THR A 305 -10.19 17.76 -3.17
N GLN A 306 -9.38 18.53 -3.92
CA GLN A 306 -9.86 19.49 -4.90
C GLN A 306 -9.86 18.95 -6.33
N HIS A 307 -9.50 17.67 -6.53
CA HIS A 307 -9.47 17.05 -7.84
C HIS A 307 -10.89 16.82 -8.37
N GLU A 308 -11.19 17.39 -9.53
CA GLU A 308 -12.43 17.15 -10.25
C GLU A 308 -12.48 15.72 -10.78
N THR A 309 -13.66 15.13 -10.77
CA THR A 309 -13.92 13.77 -11.26
C THR A 309 -14.82 13.81 -12.47
N TYR A 310 -14.38 13.15 -13.51
CA TYR A 310 -15.08 13.03 -14.80
C TYR A 310 -15.39 11.57 -15.11
N PHE A 311 -16.38 11.33 -15.96
CA PHE A 311 -16.82 10.00 -16.33
C PHE A 311 -17.15 9.94 -17.83
N ASP A 312 -16.67 8.92 -18.56
CA ASP A 312 -17.01 8.69 -19.96
C ASP A 312 -18.43 8.15 -20.08
N PRO A 313 -19.39 8.88 -20.71
CA PRO A 313 -20.76 8.44 -20.84
C PRO A 313 -20.90 7.09 -21.58
N ASN A 314 -19.98 6.76 -22.47
CA ASN A 314 -20.02 5.49 -23.19
C ASN A 314 -19.85 4.27 -22.27
N LYS A 315 -19.28 4.44 -21.06
CA LYS A 315 -19.24 3.40 -20.06
C LYS A 315 -20.61 3.06 -19.46
N LEU A 316 -21.62 3.92 -19.66
CA LEU A 316 -23.01 3.60 -19.28
C LEU A 316 -23.68 2.57 -20.20
N THR A 317 -23.12 2.28 -21.36
CA THR A 317 -23.59 1.16 -22.20
C THR A 317 -23.35 -0.20 -21.54
N THR A 318 -22.39 -0.29 -20.61
CA THR A 318 -22.15 -1.44 -19.76
C THR A 318 -22.87 -1.31 -18.41
N HIS A 319 -23.92 -0.56 -18.39
CA HIS A 319 -24.89 -0.34 -17.34
C HIS A 319 -24.33 0.17 -16.01
N SER A 320 -25.21 0.70 -15.17
CA SER A 320 -24.83 1.26 -13.88
C SER A 320 -25.87 0.94 -12.81
N ILE A 321 -25.40 0.85 -11.56
CA ILE A 321 -26.26 0.72 -10.39
C ILE A 321 -25.85 1.74 -9.32
N ILE A 322 -26.85 2.39 -8.75
CA ILE A 322 -26.68 3.35 -7.65
C ILE A 322 -27.51 2.88 -6.47
N ALA A 323 -26.83 2.48 -5.40
CA ALA A 323 -27.47 1.92 -4.22
C ALA A 323 -27.15 2.73 -2.95
N GLY A 324 -28.02 2.64 -1.95
CA GLY A 324 -27.81 3.26 -0.64
C GLY A 324 -29.11 3.60 0.10
N ALA A 325 -28.98 3.79 1.41
CA ALA A 325 -30.12 4.10 2.26
C ALA A 325 -30.78 5.45 1.93
N THR A 326 -32.04 5.59 2.32
CA THR A 326 -32.78 6.85 2.22
C THR A 326 -32.03 7.99 2.91
N GLY A 327 -31.93 9.14 2.25
CA GLY A 327 -31.16 10.30 2.73
C GLY A 327 -29.64 10.20 2.53
N GLY A 328 -29.12 9.11 1.94
CA GLY A 328 -27.71 8.96 1.60
C GLY A 328 -27.24 9.80 0.39
N GLY A 329 -28.17 10.29 -0.43
CA GLY A 329 -27.88 11.05 -1.64
C GLY A 329 -27.98 10.25 -2.95
N LYS A 330 -28.51 9.03 -2.91
CA LYS A 330 -28.72 8.12 -4.04
C LYS A 330 -29.36 8.80 -5.25
N SER A 331 -30.57 9.37 -5.08
CA SER A 331 -31.31 10.04 -6.15
C SER A 331 -30.57 11.27 -6.70
N ILE A 332 -29.96 12.07 -5.82
CA ILE A 332 -29.12 13.23 -6.21
C ILE A 332 -27.94 12.76 -7.09
N THR A 333 -27.27 11.68 -6.71
CA THR A 333 -26.15 11.13 -7.49
C THR A 333 -26.57 10.66 -8.88
N ALA A 334 -27.70 9.94 -8.96
CA ALA A 334 -28.27 9.53 -10.25
C ALA A 334 -28.65 10.74 -11.11
N GLN A 335 -29.33 11.72 -10.52
CA GLN A 335 -29.73 12.96 -11.17
C GLN A 335 -28.53 13.76 -11.69
N VAL A 336 -27.42 13.84 -10.94
CA VAL A 336 -26.18 14.49 -11.42
C VAL A 336 -25.65 13.82 -12.69
N MET A 337 -25.63 12.49 -12.74
CA MET A 337 -25.17 11.76 -13.92
C MET A 337 -26.09 12.02 -15.12
N ILE A 338 -27.40 12.06 -14.89
CA ILE A 338 -28.42 12.30 -15.93
C ILE A 338 -28.36 13.74 -16.43
N GLU A 339 -28.23 14.73 -15.55
CA GLU A 339 -28.04 16.13 -15.95
C GLU A 339 -26.86 16.29 -16.93
N GLU A 340 -25.77 15.61 -16.63
CA GLU A 340 -24.58 15.65 -17.49
C GLU A 340 -24.80 14.88 -18.80
N CYS A 341 -25.54 13.76 -18.80
CA CYS A 341 -25.94 13.06 -20.03
C CYS A 341 -26.79 13.97 -20.93
N LEU A 342 -27.79 14.64 -20.36
CA LEU A 342 -28.66 15.57 -21.10
C LEU A 342 -27.87 16.74 -21.71
N LYS A 343 -26.87 17.26 -21.02
CA LYS A 343 -25.96 18.29 -21.55
C LYS A 343 -25.05 17.78 -22.69
N LYS A 344 -24.96 16.48 -22.91
CA LYS A 344 -24.21 15.83 -23.98
C LYS A 344 -25.14 15.27 -25.07
N ASP A 345 -26.35 15.80 -25.18
CA ASP A 345 -27.36 15.41 -26.15
C ASP A 345 -27.74 13.91 -26.09
N ILE A 346 -27.53 13.26 -24.94
CA ILE A 346 -27.97 11.88 -24.71
C ILE A 346 -29.43 11.93 -24.27
N ALA A 347 -30.29 11.14 -24.91
CA ALA A 347 -31.69 11.00 -24.52
C ALA A 347 -31.81 10.19 -23.23
N VAL A 348 -32.73 10.61 -22.34
CA VAL A 348 -32.96 9.94 -21.05
C VAL A 348 -34.43 9.59 -20.90
N ILE A 349 -34.72 8.36 -20.51
CA ILE A 349 -36.07 7.89 -20.19
C ILE A 349 -36.06 7.36 -18.76
N VAL A 350 -36.93 7.91 -17.92
CA VAL A 350 -37.02 7.57 -16.49
C VAL A 350 -38.34 6.88 -16.18
N PHE A 351 -38.31 5.76 -15.51
CA PHE A 351 -39.43 5.08 -14.90
C PHE A 351 -39.43 5.39 -13.39
N ASP A 352 -40.36 6.27 -12.97
CA ASP A 352 -40.35 6.95 -11.66
C ASP A 352 -41.59 6.57 -10.81
N PRO A 353 -41.45 5.65 -9.85
CA PRO A 353 -42.52 5.27 -8.94
C PRO A 353 -42.95 6.36 -7.96
N THR A 354 -42.15 7.41 -7.82
CA THR A 354 -42.30 8.44 -6.77
C THR A 354 -42.63 9.82 -7.32
N ALA A 355 -42.59 10.00 -8.63
CA ALA A 355 -42.70 11.26 -9.35
C ALA A 355 -41.60 12.30 -8.99
N GLN A 356 -40.54 11.92 -8.25
CA GLN A 356 -39.46 12.83 -7.81
C GLN A 356 -38.67 13.44 -8.96
N TRP A 357 -38.53 12.72 -10.08
CA TRP A 357 -37.75 13.16 -11.23
C TRP A 357 -38.38 14.30 -12.00
N SER A 358 -39.67 14.55 -11.82
CA SER A 358 -40.40 15.69 -12.42
C SER A 358 -39.80 17.06 -12.05
N GLY A 359 -39.07 17.15 -10.91
CA GLY A 359 -38.32 18.33 -10.53
C GLY A 359 -37.25 18.76 -11.54
N MET A 360 -36.80 17.86 -12.42
CA MET A 360 -35.79 18.15 -13.49
C MET A 360 -36.31 19.17 -14.52
N LEU A 361 -37.62 19.28 -14.66
CA LEU A 361 -38.26 20.23 -15.58
C LEU A 361 -38.22 21.70 -15.05
N ARG A 362 -37.67 21.95 -13.88
CA ARG A 362 -37.53 23.26 -13.23
C ARG A 362 -36.11 23.53 -12.76
N LYS A 363 -35.70 24.80 -12.82
CA LYS A 363 -34.40 25.22 -12.30
C LYS A 363 -34.35 25.16 -10.77
N CYS A 364 -33.20 24.93 -10.20
CA CYS A 364 -32.99 24.91 -8.75
C CYS A 364 -33.25 26.27 -8.11
N THR A 365 -34.11 26.29 -7.12
CA THR A 365 -34.40 27.44 -6.28
C THR A 365 -34.16 27.17 -4.79
N ASP A 366 -33.76 25.97 -4.44
CA ASP A 366 -33.49 25.54 -3.07
C ASP A 366 -32.23 26.21 -2.52
N LYS A 367 -32.41 27.08 -1.49
CA LYS A 367 -31.30 27.83 -0.88
C LYS A 367 -30.21 26.93 -0.32
N LYS A 368 -30.56 25.75 0.25
CA LYS A 368 -29.63 24.82 0.83
C LYS A 368 -28.79 24.14 -0.30
N MET A 369 -29.43 23.73 -1.39
CA MET A 369 -28.74 23.15 -2.55
C MET A 369 -27.80 24.18 -3.18
N LEU A 370 -28.25 25.40 -3.40
CA LEU A 370 -27.44 26.50 -3.95
C LEU A 370 -26.24 26.86 -3.07
N SER A 371 -26.32 26.68 -1.77
CA SER A 371 -25.19 26.93 -0.84
C SER A 371 -23.99 25.98 -1.05
N PHE A 372 -24.21 24.84 -1.69
CA PHE A 372 -23.13 23.89 -2.01
C PHE A 372 -22.43 24.22 -3.35
N TYR A 373 -23.03 25.02 -4.22
CA TYR A 373 -22.50 25.33 -5.57
C TYR A 373 -21.04 25.82 -5.56
N PRO A 374 -20.65 26.79 -4.69
CA PRO A 374 -19.28 27.33 -4.70
C PRO A 374 -18.20 26.28 -4.47
N LYS A 375 -18.49 25.22 -3.72
CA LYS A 375 -17.55 24.12 -3.44
C LYS A 375 -17.14 23.36 -4.72
N PHE A 376 -17.97 23.43 -5.76
CA PHE A 376 -17.78 22.75 -7.03
C PHE A 376 -17.51 23.73 -8.19
N GLY A 377 -17.26 25.01 -7.89
CA GLY A 377 -17.02 26.03 -8.90
C GLY A 377 -18.28 26.51 -9.62
N LEU A 378 -19.48 26.13 -9.13
CA LEU A 378 -20.77 26.52 -9.66
C LEU A 378 -21.25 27.83 -9.05
N LYS A 379 -22.06 28.56 -9.79
CA LYS A 379 -22.72 29.81 -9.37
C LYS A 379 -24.25 29.61 -9.40
N PRO A 380 -25.04 30.40 -8.63
CA PRO A 380 -26.51 30.32 -8.67
C PRO A 380 -27.10 30.45 -10.10
N LYS A 381 -26.46 31.19 -10.98
CA LYS A 381 -26.87 31.32 -12.39
C LYS A 381 -26.73 30.04 -13.22
N ASP A 382 -25.96 29.08 -12.74
CA ASP A 382 -25.76 27.79 -13.45
C ASP A 382 -26.93 26.84 -13.16
N ALA A 383 -27.85 27.20 -12.25
CA ALA A 383 -29.09 26.48 -12.05
C ALA A 383 -29.95 26.54 -13.33
N MET A 384 -30.41 25.37 -13.78
CA MET A 384 -31.14 25.24 -15.03
C MET A 384 -32.26 24.20 -14.93
N ALA A 385 -33.24 24.34 -15.79
CA ALA A 385 -34.27 23.34 -16.08
C ALA A 385 -33.81 22.53 -17.30
N PHE A 386 -34.16 21.24 -17.32
CA PHE A 386 -33.89 20.38 -18.47
C PHE A 386 -35.14 20.25 -19.35
N LYS A 387 -34.92 20.23 -20.65
CA LYS A 387 -36.00 20.06 -21.60
C LYS A 387 -36.56 18.65 -21.50
N GLY A 388 -37.85 18.51 -21.31
CA GLY A 388 -38.44 17.20 -21.15
C GLY A 388 -39.93 17.21 -20.87
N ASN A 389 -40.48 16.01 -20.67
CA ASN A 389 -41.91 15.83 -20.45
C ASN A 389 -42.13 14.79 -19.34
N VAL A 390 -43.28 14.90 -18.64
CA VAL A 390 -43.74 13.89 -17.71
C VAL A 390 -45.10 13.35 -18.13
N ARG A 391 -45.24 12.05 -18.11
CA ARG A 391 -46.45 11.32 -18.44
C ARG A 391 -46.87 10.43 -17.27
N MET A 392 -48.09 10.47 -16.86
CA MET A 392 -48.64 9.57 -15.84
C MET A 392 -49.09 8.28 -16.52
N VAL A 393 -48.61 7.17 -16.00
CA VAL A 393 -49.07 5.83 -16.43
C VAL A 393 -50.20 5.42 -15.50
N LYS A 394 -51.42 5.36 -16.05
CA LYS A 394 -52.64 5.01 -15.31
C LYS A 394 -53.01 3.54 -15.42
N ASN A 395 -52.45 2.82 -16.41
CA ASN A 395 -52.74 1.41 -16.64
C ASN A 395 -51.44 0.65 -16.98
N ALA A 396 -51.18 -0.39 -16.24
CA ALA A 396 -50.01 -1.25 -16.43
C ALA A 396 -49.92 -1.93 -17.80
N ARG A 397 -51.05 -2.12 -18.47
CA ARG A 397 -51.16 -2.79 -19.76
C ARG A 397 -50.98 -1.83 -20.96
N GLN A 398 -50.81 -0.53 -20.73
CA GLN A 398 -50.68 0.47 -21.76
C GLN A 398 -49.43 0.18 -22.62
N MET A 399 -49.62 0.10 -23.94
CA MET A 399 -48.52 -0.02 -24.89
C MET A 399 -47.95 1.37 -25.21
N ILE A 400 -46.63 1.50 -25.07
CA ILE A 400 -45.93 2.77 -25.31
C ILE A 400 -44.76 2.52 -26.28
N ASP A 401 -44.84 3.09 -27.46
CA ASP A 401 -43.71 3.07 -28.41
C ASP A 401 -42.63 4.05 -27.96
N LEU A 402 -41.58 3.51 -27.29
CA LEU A 402 -40.49 4.33 -26.77
C LEU A 402 -39.73 5.10 -27.85
N ASN A 403 -39.74 4.68 -29.11
CA ASN A 403 -39.03 5.38 -30.17
C ASN A 403 -39.55 6.80 -30.37
N LYS A 404 -40.85 7.04 -30.10
CA LYS A 404 -41.47 8.38 -30.12
C LYS A 404 -40.94 9.34 -29.09
N PHE A 405 -40.30 8.82 -28.02
CA PHE A 405 -39.81 9.58 -26.86
C PHE A 405 -38.29 9.71 -26.84
N ILE A 406 -37.58 9.17 -27.79
CA ILE A 406 -36.12 9.26 -27.88
C ILE A 406 -35.78 10.55 -28.66
N SER A 407 -35.37 11.57 -27.91
CA SER A 407 -34.91 12.84 -28.47
C SER A 407 -33.61 13.29 -27.80
N PRO A 408 -32.57 13.65 -28.56
CA PRO A 408 -31.27 14.07 -28.00
C PRO A 408 -31.41 15.21 -26.99
N GLY A 409 -30.74 15.09 -25.85
CA GLY A 409 -30.72 16.10 -24.82
C GLY A 409 -32.04 16.32 -24.07
N GLN A 410 -33.01 15.41 -24.21
CA GLN A 410 -34.33 15.50 -23.58
C GLN A 410 -34.58 14.38 -22.61
N ILE A 411 -35.31 14.70 -21.52
CA ILE A 411 -35.76 13.72 -20.55
C ILE A 411 -37.25 13.42 -20.72
N GLN A 412 -37.60 12.14 -20.75
CA GLN A 412 -38.98 11.65 -20.67
C GLN A 412 -39.18 10.90 -19.37
N ILE A 413 -40.15 11.34 -18.57
CA ILE A 413 -40.44 10.77 -17.26
C ILE A 413 -41.80 10.08 -17.33
N PHE A 414 -41.78 8.76 -17.13
CA PHE A 414 -42.99 7.98 -16.94
C PHE A 414 -43.25 7.83 -15.44
N SER A 415 -44.18 8.60 -14.93
CA SER A 415 -44.59 8.54 -13.51
C SER A 415 -45.46 7.33 -13.29
N LEU A 416 -45.00 6.41 -12.46
CA LEU A 416 -45.64 5.16 -12.08
C LEU A 416 -46.32 5.26 -10.70
N ASN A 417 -46.46 6.47 -10.16
CA ASN A 417 -46.94 6.71 -8.79
C ASN A 417 -48.40 6.32 -8.55
N LYS A 418 -49.18 6.03 -9.60
CA LYS A 418 -50.58 5.55 -9.51
C LYS A 418 -50.69 4.03 -9.62
N LEU A 419 -49.58 3.33 -9.93
CA LEU A 419 -49.53 1.90 -10.05
C LEU A 419 -49.11 1.26 -8.72
N ASP A 420 -49.64 0.08 -8.41
CA ASP A 420 -49.12 -0.74 -7.36
C ASP A 420 -47.79 -1.48 -7.82
N PRO A 421 -47.04 -2.13 -6.92
CA PRO A 421 -45.81 -2.81 -7.29
C PRO A 421 -45.96 -3.91 -8.35
N LYS A 422 -47.11 -4.63 -8.38
CA LYS A 422 -47.36 -5.66 -9.40
C LYS A 422 -47.60 -5.03 -10.76
N ASP A 423 -48.38 -3.99 -10.80
CA ASP A 423 -48.67 -3.23 -12.03
C ASP A 423 -47.40 -2.54 -12.56
N MET A 424 -46.55 -1.99 -11.70
CA MET A 424 -45.23 -1.46 -12.10
C MET A 424 -44.36 -2.54 -12.75
N ASP A 425 -44.33 -3.73 -12.17
CA ASP A 425 -43.56 -4.87 -12.67
C ASP A 425 -44.05 -5.30 -14.07
N ILE A 426 -45.36 -5.45 -14.27
CA ILE A 426 -45.97 -5.75 -15.58
C ILE A 426 -45.63 -4.66 -16.62
N PHE A 427 -45.75 -3.39 -16.24
CA PHE A 427 -45.45 -2.29 -17.13
C PHE A 427 -43.99 -2.27 -17.58
N VAL A 428 -43.04 -2.39 -16.65
CA VAL A 428 -41.60 -2.44 -16.95
C VAL A 428 -41.27 -3.63 -17.83
N ALA A 429 -41.82 -4.82 -17.52
CA ALA A 429 -41.64 -6.01 -18.34
C ALA A 429 -42.13 -5.80 -19.76
N SER A 430 -43.33 -5.18 -19.92
CA SER A 430 -43.91 -4.91 -21.21
C SER A 430 -43.03 -3.97 -22.04
N ILE A 431 -42.57 -2.88 -21.48
CA ILE A 431 -41.73 -1.90 -22.15
C ILE A 431 -40.44 -2.55 -22.67
N ILE A 432 -39.77 -3.31 -21.85
CA ILE A 432 -38.51 -3.97 -22.25
C ILE A 432 -38.78 -4.98 -23.39
N ARG A 433 -39.85 -5.76 -23.31
CA ARG A 433 -40.24 -6.67 -24.39
C ARG A 433 -40.49 -5.92 -25.69
N GLN A 434 -41.16 -4.74 -25.64
CA GLN A 434 -41.38 -3.92 -26.83
C GLN A 434 -40.09 -3.45 -27.48
N ILE A 435 -39.08 -3.05 -26.68
CA ILE A 435 -37.74 -2.71 -27.19
C ILE A 435 -37.15 -3.90 -27.94
N PHE A 436 -37.17 -5.11 -27.34
CA PHE A 436 -36.68 -6.31 -28.04
C PHE A 436 -37.42 -6.65 -29.34
N ARG A 437 -38.75 -6.43 -29.37
CA ARG A 437 -39.57 -6.68 -30.56
C ARG A 437 -39.35 -5.64 -31.66
N SER A 438 -38.91 -4.42 -31.31
CA SER A 438 -38.65 -3.34 -32.29
C SER A 438 -37.33 -3.54 -33.06
N ASP A 439 -36.54 -4.56 -32.73
CA ASP A 439 -35.25 -4.91 -33.34
C ASP A 439 -34.35 -3.68 -33.61
N PRO A 440 -33.87 -3.01 -32.56
CA PRO A 440 -33.12 -1.77 -32.76
C PRO A 440 -31.81 -2.01 -33.51
N LYS A 441 -31.43 -1.06 -34.37
CA LYS A 441 -30.15 -1.11 -35.09
C LYS A 441 -28.98 -0.94 -34.10
N GLU A 442 -27.87 -1.58 -34.42
CA GLU A 442 -26.62 -1.37 -33.66
C GLU A 442 -26.19 0.10 -33.67
N TYR A 443 -25.71 0.58 -32.55
CA TYR A 443 -25.26 1.95 -32.38
C TYR A 443 -23.98 2.01 -31.55
N PRO A 444 -22.91 2.63 -32.06
CA PRO A 444 -21.65 2.77 -31.31
C PRO A 444 -21.77 3.86 -30.25
N GLY A 445 -21.55 3.53 -29.00
CA GLY A 445 -21.64 4.47 -27.86
C GLY A 445 -23.03 4.55 -27.24
N LEU A 446 -23.25 5.53 -26.39
CA LEU A 446 -24.50 5.72 -25.64
C LEU A 446 -25.47 6.62 -26.43
N LYS A 447 -26.61 6.07 -26.82
CA LYS A 447 -27.69 6.80 -27.50
C LYS A 447 -28.81 7.20 -26.54
N VAL A 448 -29.22 6.27 -25.68
CA VAL A 448 -30.30 6.45 -24.70
C VAL A 448 -29.91 5.84 -23.37
N LEU A 449 -30.24 6.55 -22.29
CA LEU A 449 -30.13 6.03 -20.94
C LEU A 449 -31.52 5.75 -20.37
N LEU A 450 -31.80 4.47 -20.09
CA LEU A 450 -33.02 4.02 -19.42
C LEU A 450 -32.77 3.95 -17.92
N VAL A 451 -33.59 4.65 -17.15
CA VAL A 451 -33.40 4.75 -15.69
C VAL A 451 -34.60 4.11 -14.99
N PHE A 452 -34.33 3.13 -14.15
CA PHE A 452 -35.34 2.48 -13.32
C PHE A 452 -35.10 2.88 -11.87
N ASP A 453 -35.96 3.77 -11.35
CA ASP A 453 -35.87 4.21 -9.95
C ASP A 453 -36.64 3.23 -9.03
N GLU A 454 -36.15 3.13 -7.79
CA GLU A 454 -36.66 2.21 -6.75
C GLU A 454 -36.93 0.78 -7.28
N VAL A 455 -35.97 0.29 -8.08
CA VAL A 455 -36.11 -0.98 -8.82
C VAL A 455 -36.35 -2.20 -7.92
N HIS A 456 -36.01 -2.12 -6.62
CA HIS A 456 -36.32 -3.13 -5.64
C HIS A 456 -37.84 -3.42 -5.50
N ARG A 457 -38.70 -2.47 -5.85
CA ARG A 457 -40.17 -2.65 -5.81
C ARG A 457 -40.67 -3.70 -6.80
N LEU A 458 -39.88 -4.01 -7.82
CA LEU A 458 -40.22 -5.05 -8.78
C LEU A 458 -39.95 -6.48 -8.26
N LEU A 459 -39.24 -6.61 -7.15
CA LEU A 459 -38.93 -7.89 -6.54
C LEU A 459 -40.11 -8.44 -5.71
N PRO A 460 -40.32 -9.78 -5.66
CA PRO A 460 -41.44 -10.40 -4.94
C PRO A 460 -41.49 -10.02 -3.46
N LYS A 461 -40.36 -9.91 -2.78
CA LYS A 461 -40.30 -9.54 -1.35
C LYS A 461 -40.80 -8.10 -1.06
N PHE A 462 -40.92 -7.26 -2.10
CA PHE A 462 -41.43 -5.89 -2.02
C PHE A 462 -42.78 -5.70 -2.73
N GLY A 463 -43.42 -6.80 -3.15
CA GLY A 463 -44.76 -6.82 -3.74
C GLY A 463 -44.83 -6.91 -5.26
N GLY A 464 -43.69 -6.93 -5.98
CA GLY A 464 -43.63 -7.20 -7.42
C GLY A 464 -43.82 -8.71 -7.72
N ASN A 465 -43.94 -9.05 -9.01
CA ASN A 465 -43.99 -10.46 -9.49
C ASN A 465 -42.59 -10.95 -9.88
N GLY A 466 -41.61 -10.06 -10.03
CA GLY A 466 -40.25 -10.33 -10.46
C GLY A 466 -40.05 -10.44 -11.99
N GLU A 467 -41.11 -10.27 -12.77
CA GLU A 467 -41.02 -10.36 -14.23
C GLU A 467 -40.25 -9.17 -14.84
N GLY A 468 -40.56 -7.97 -14.43
CA GLY A 468 -39.85 -6.76 -14.85
C GLY A 468 -38.36 -6.84 -14.50
N PHE A 469 -38.06 -7.40 -13.34
CA PHE A 469 -36.68 -7.62 -12.95
C PHE A 469 -35.94 -8.59 -13.88
N LEU A 470 -36.55 -9.71 -14.26
CA LEU A 470 -35.99 -10.66 -15.24
C LEU A 470 -35.77 -10.03 -16.62
N GLN A 471 -36.72 -9.18 -17.07
CA GLN A 471 -36.56 -8.44 -18.33
C GLN A 471 -35.43 -7.39 -18.25
N ILE A 472 -35.26 -6.72 -17.12
CA ILE A 472 -34.12 -5.80 -16.88
C ILE A 472 -32.79 -6.58 -16.95
N GLU A 473 -32.75 -7.77 -16.37
CA GLU A 473 -31.57 -8.64 -16.44
C GLU A 473 -31.21 -8.97 -17.89
N ARG A 474 -32.18 -9.38 -18.66
CA ARG A 474 -32.00 -9.62 -20.09
C ARG A 474 -31.57 -8.35 -20.84
N ALA A 475 -32.15 -7.20 -20.53
CA ALA A 475 -31.76 -5.90 -21.08
C ALA A 475 -30.29 -5.60 -20.81
N CYS A 476 -29.80 -5.88 -19.59
CA CYS A 476 -28.40 -5.67 -19.22
C CYS A 476 -27.42 -6.55 -20.02
N ARG A 477 -27.87 -7.66 -20.60
CA ARG A 477 -27.02 -8.50 -21.47
C ARG A 477 -26.96 -8.01 -22.92
N GLU A 478 -28.07 -7.49 -23.45
CA GLU A 478 -28.21 -7.27 -24.89
C GLU A 478 -28.20 -5.80 -25.30
N PHE A 479 -28.67 -4.87 -24.47
CA PHE A 479 -28.90 -3.46 -24.79
C PHE A 479 -27.66 -2.69 -25.21
N ARG A 480 -26.48 -3.13 -24.74
CA ARG A 480 -25.20 -2.53 -25.10
C ARG A 480 -25.01 -2.43 -26.62
N LYS A 481 -25.45 -3.43 -27.38
CA LYS A 481 -25.30 -3.48 -28.84
C LYS A 481 -26.03 -2.33 -29.56
N TRP A 482 -27.11 -1.87 -28.94
CA TRP A 482 -28.01 -0.86 -29.50
C TRP A 482 -27.76 0.56 -28.98
N GLY A 483 -26.69 0.72 -28.19
CA GLY A 483 -26.38 2.01 -27.54
C GLY A 483 -27.36 2.39 -26.43
N LEU A 484 -28.07 1.41 -25.84
CA LEU A 484 -29.01 1.60 -24.74
C LEU A 484 -28.29 1.31 -23.43
N GLY A 485 -28.11 2.33 -22.59
CA GLY A 485 -27.61 2.18 -21.21
C GLY A 485 -28.78 1.91 -20.25
N VAL A 486 -28.53 1.12 -19.22
CA VAL A 486 -29.46 0.89 -18.10
C VAL A 486 -28.83 1.45 -16.82
N MET A 487 -29.58 2.28 -16.10
CA MET A 487 -29.24 2.78 -14.77
C MET A 487 -30.29 2.30 -13.78
N LEU A 488 -29.83 1.50 -12.81
CA LEU A 488 -30.70 1.00 -11.73
C LEU A 488 -30.46 1.82 -10.47
N VAL A 489 -31.53 2.30 -9.83
CA VAL A 489 -31.45 3.03 -8.57
C VAL A 489 -32.22 2.23 -7.51
N SER A 490 -31.54 1.86 -6.41
CA SER A 490 -32.12 1.00 -5.37
C SER A 490 -31.71 1.39 -3.97
N GLN A 491 -32.47 0.96 -2.98
CA GLN A 491 -32.11 1.14 -1.56
C GLN A 491 -31.09 0.13 -1.09
N VAL A 492 -31.11 -1.10 -1.63
CA VAL A 492 -30.24 -2.22 -1.25
C VAL A 492 -29.67 -2.85 -2.50
N LEU A 493 -28.37 -3.04 -2.51
CA LEU A 493 -27.66 -3.67 -3.62
C LEU A 493 -27.61 -5.19 -3.49
N ASN A 494 -27.64 -5.69 -2.26
CA ASN A 494 -27.56 -7.12 -2.00
C ASN A 494 -28.78 -7.89 -2.51
N ASP A 495 -29.91 -7.20 -2.73
CA ASP A 495 -31.12 -7.82 -3.30
C ASP A 495 -30.96 -8.21 -4.79
N PHE A 496 -29.99 -7.62 -5.49
CA PHE A 496 -29.66 -7.98 -6.85
C PHE A 496 -28.70 -9.17 -6.85
N VAL A 497 -29.22 -10.35 -7.06
CA VAL A 497 -28.47 -11.61 -7.10
C VAL A 497 -28.14 -11.98 -8.54
N GLY A 498 -27.01 -12.64 -8.76
CA GLY A 498 -26.69 -13.32 -10.01
C GLY A 498 -26.23 -12.42 -11.16
N GLU A 499 -26.80 -12.65 -12.33
CA GLU A 499 -26.34 -12.14 -13.63
C GLU A 499 -26.42 -10.62 -13.81
N ILE A 500 -27.34 -9.94 -13.15
CA ILE A 500 -27.40 -8.45 -13.24
C ILE A 500 -26.09 -7.82 -12.78
N LYS A 501 -25.54 -8.28 -11.65
CA LYS A 501 -24.27 -7.75 -11.13
C LYS A 501 -23.08 -8.01 -12.07
N ALA A 502 -23.09 -9.15 -12.75
CA ALA A 502 -22.03 -9.51 -13.70
C ALA A 502 -22.02 -8.60 -14.94
N ASN A 503 -23.19 -8.10 -15.35
CA ASN A 503 -23.34 -7.24 -16.53
C ASN A 503 -23.27 -5.74 -16.24
N ILE A 504 -23.19 -5.33 -14.96
CA ILE A 504 -23.06 -3.93 -14.55
C ILE A 504 -21.59 -3.61 -14.24
N SER A 505 -21.02 -2.69 -15.02
CA SER A 505 -19.63 -2.25 -14.83
C SER A 505 -19.49 -1.06 -13.88
N THR A 506 -20.51 -0.19 -13.79
CA THR A 506 -20.44 1.01 -12.94
C THR A 506 -21.29 0.82 -11.70
N GLU A 507 -20.66 0.83 -10.55
CA GLU A 507 -21.32 0.71 -9.24
C GLU A 507 -21.07 1.95 -8.40
N VAL A 508 -22.15 2.57 -7.89
CA VAL A 508 -22.08 3.66 -6.92
C VAL A 508 -22.80 3.26 -5.64
N GLN A 509 -22.04 3.08 -4.59
CA GLN A 509 -22.58 2.75 -3.27
C GLN A 509 -22.58 3.99 -2.39
N MET A 510 -23.76 4.50 -2.13
CA MET A 510 -23.98 5.55 -1.14
C MET A 510 -24.04 4.94 0.27
N ARG A 511 -24.00 5.77 1.30
CA ARG A 511 -24.12 5.32 2.69
C ARG A 511 -25.30 4.35 2.86
N THR A 512 -25.03 3.17 3.40
CA THR A 512 -26.03 2.15 3.71
C THR A 512 -25.95 1.72 5.18
N ARG A 513 -27.03 1.09 5.69
CA ARG A 513 -27.07 0.42 6.99
C ARG A 513 -27.42 -1.05 6.83
N ASP A 514 -27.63 -1.50 5.60
CA ASP A 514 -27.94 -2.89 5.29
C ASP A 514 -26.71 -3.77 5.55
N GLU A 515 -26.87 -4.81 6.35
CA GLU A 515 -25.77 -5.69 6.75
C GLU A 515 -25.22 -6.50 5.58
N GLY A 516 -26.09 -6.91 4.64
CA GLY A 516 -25.69 -7.63 3.44
C GLY A 516 -24.80 -6.77 2.55
N ASP A 517 -25.17 -5.52 2.32
CA ASP A 517 -24.32 -4.57 1.57
C ASP A 517 -23.00 -4.30 2.29
N LEU A 518 -23.04 -4.11 3.61
CA LEU A 518 -21.84 -3.86 4.42
C LEU A 518 -20.87 -5.05 4.38
N ASN A 519 -21.37 -6.27 4.52
CA ASN A 519 -20.57 -7.48 4.45
C ASN A 519 -19.97 -7.69 3.06
N ARG A 520 -20.73 -7.43 2.00
CA ARG A 520 -20.24 -7.47 0.61
C ARG A 520 -19.08 -6.52 0.39
N ILE A 521 -19.19 -5.28 0.87
CA ILE A 521 -18.12 -4.28 0.74
C ILE A 521 -16.88 -4.69 1.53
N LYS A 522 -17.07 -5.20 2.75
CA LYS A 522 -15.99 -5.69 3.59
C LYS A 522 -15.22 -6.83 2.89
N THR A 523 -15.95 -7.81 2.34
CA THR A 523 -15.36 -8.95 1.66
C THR A 523 -14.65 -8.56 0.36
N LYS A 524 -15.28 -7.71 -0.46
CA LYS A 524 -14.76 -7.33 -1.78
C LYS A 524 -13.64 -6.28 -1.72
N HIS A 525 -13.72 -5.31 -0.80
CA HIS A 525 -12.85 -4.13 -0.77
C HIS A 525 -12.10 -3.92 0.55
N GLY A 526 -12.46 -4.66 1.61
CA GLY A 526 -11.81 -4.60 2.92
C GLY A 526 -12.47 -3.66 3.92
N GLU A 527 -12.05 -3.77 5.18
CA GLU A 527 -12.60 -3.05 6.33
C GLU A 527 -12.45 -1.52 6.22
N GLU A 528 -11.41 -1.02 5.58
CA GLU A 528 -11.16 0.42 5.44
C GLU A 528 -12.22 1.12 4.58
N PHE A 529 -12.67 0.46 3.50
CA PHE A 529 -13.75 0.94 2.66
C PHE A 529 -15.09 0.91 3.38
N LEU A 530 -15.36 -0.17 4.14
CA LEU A 530 -16.55 -0.28 4.98
C LEU A 530 -16.65 0.90 5.95
N GLN A 531 -15.60 1.13 6.73
CA GLN A 531 -15.59 2.21 7.72
C GLN A 531 -15.74 3.61 7.08
N SER A 532 -15.13 3.80 5.92
CA SER A 532 -15.26 5.04 5.14
C SER A 532 -16.68 5.26 4.65
N LEU A 533 -17.34 4.19 4.18
CA LEU A 533 -18.72 4.27 3.70
C LEU A 533 -19.74 4.51 4.82
N VAL A 534 -19.62 3.81 5.94
CA VAL A 534 -20.50 4.01 7.11
C VAL A 534 -20.45 5.45 7.62
N LYS A 535 -19.25 6.06 7.61
CA LYS A 535 -19.01 7.45 8.01
C LYS A 535 -19.29 8.45 6.89
N ALA A 536 -19.70 8.00 5.68
CA ALA A 536 -19.86 8.89 4.53
C ALA A 536 -20.87 9.99 4.79
N SER A 537 -20.54 11.19 4.34
CA SER A 537 -21.45 12.35 4.38
C SER A 537 -22.50 12.21 3.27
N ALA A 538 -23.66 12.85 3.43
CA ALA A 538 -24.64 12.91 2.35
C ALA A 538 -24.00 13.50 1.08
N GLY A 539 -24.28 12.89 -0.07
CA GLY A 539 -23.68 13.27 -1.36
C GLY A 539 -22.27 12.70 -1.63
N VAL A 540 -21.69 11.94 -0.70
CA VAL A 540 -20.44 11.19 -0.94
C VAL A 540 -20.76 9.71 -1.11
N GLY A 541 -20.31 9.14 -2.21
CA GLY A 541 -20.47 7.71 -2.52
C GLY A 541 -19.17 7.06 -2.92
N MET A 542 -19.08 5.74 -2.68
CA MET A 542 -18.04 4.88 -3.21
C MET A 542 -18.37 4.56 -4.67
N PHE A 543 -17.48 4.92 -5.56
CA PHE A 543 -17.60 4.72 -7.00
C PHE A 543 -16.63 3.63 -7.45
N ALA A 544 -17.13 2.66 -8.19
CA ALA A 544 -16.34 1.58 -8.75
C ALA A 544 -16.62 1.41 -10.24
N ASN A 545 -15.58 1.35 -11.06
CA ASN A 545 -15.64 1.00 -12.47
C ASN A 545 -14.34 0.30 -12.86
N PRO A 546 -14.37 -0.83 -13.59
CA PRO A 546 -13.18 -1.59 -13.95
C PRO A 546 -12.15 -0.81 -14.78
N ALA A 547 -12.59 0.20 -15.54
CA ALA A 547 -11.70 1.01 -16.38
C ALA A 547 -10.89 2.07 -15.60
N TYR A 548 -11.22 2.34 -14.33
CA TYR A 548 -10.66 3.43 -13.56
C TYR A 548 -9.98 2.92 -12.28
N ASN A 549 -8.93 3.63 -11.83
CA ASN A 549 -8.22 3.37 -10.59
C ASN A 549 -7.81 1.89 -10.41
N HIS A 550 -7.37 1.23 -11.49
CA HIS A 550 -7.00 -0.20 -11.49
C HIS A 550 -8.12 -1.10 -10.93
N ALA A 551 -9.36 -0.82 -11.30
CA ALA A 551 -10.57 -1.48 -10.78
C ALA A 551 -10.80 -1.34 -9.25
N GLN A 552 -10.00 -0.53 -8.56
CA GLN A 552 -10.21 -0.24 -7.14
C GLN A 552 -11.21 0.90 -6.97
N PRO A 553 -12.16 0.80 -6.02
CA PRO A 553 -13.12 1.86 -5.78
C PRO A 553 -12.46 3.11 -5.18
N TYR A 554 -13.11 4.24 -5.37
CA TYR A 554 -12.74 5.52 -4.74
C TYR A 554 -13.99 6.32 -4.37
N PHE A 555 -13.84 7.31 -3.50
CA PHE A 555 -14.96 8.10 -3.02
C PHE A 555 -15.08 9.40 -3.80
N ILE A 556 -16.30 9.65 -4.32
CA ILE A 556 -16.66 10.89 -5.01
C ILE A 556 -17.61 11.69 -4.13
N ASN A 557 -17.31 12.97 -3.94
CA ASN A 557 -18.25 13.97 -3.46
C ASN A 557 -18.99 14.53 -4.69
N PHE A 558 -20.19 14.02 -4.93
CA PHE A 558 -21.00 14.40 -6.09
C PHE A 558 -21.41 15.87 -6.00
N ARG A 559 -21.42 16.56 -7.14
CA ARG A 559 -21.85 17.94 -7.20
C ARG A 559 -23.33 18.09 -6.86
N PRO A 560 -23.78 19.26 -6.41
CA PRO A 560 -25.21 19.53 -6.27
C PRO A 560 -25.90 19.53 -7.65
N ILE A 561 -27.18 19.16 -7.65
CA ILE A 561 -28.03 19.21 -8.84
C ILE A 561 -28.31 20.65 -9.27
N LEU A 562 -28.57 20.83 -10.58
CA LEU A 562 -28.87 22.14 -11.19
C LEU A 562 -30.37 22.41 -11.30
N HIS A 563 -31.16 21.34 -11.28
CA HIS A 563 -32.64 21.41 -11.31
C HIS A 563 -33.26 21.51 -9.90
N ASN A 564 -34.57 21.61 -9.85
CA ASN A 564 -35.29 21.73 -8.57
C ASN A 564 -35.33 20.39 -7.82
N THR A 565 -35.12 20.44 -6.51
CA THR A 565 -35.22 19.27 -5.63
C THR A 565 -36.66 18.81 -5.40
N ARG A 566 -37.64 19.68 -5.62
CA ARG A 566 -39.04 19.37 -5.37
C ARG A 566 -39.70 18.84 -6.65
N ARG A 567 -40.44 17.73 -6.53
CA ARG A 567 -41.30 17.22 -7.60
C ARG A 567 -42.38 18.22 -7.98
N LEU A 568 -42.95 18.04 -9.16
CA LEU A 568 -44.19 18.72 -9.53
C LEU A 568 -45.31 18.30 -8.58
N THR A 569 -46.25 19.23 -8.32
CA THR A 569 -47.46 18.92 -7.54
C THR A 569 -48.38 17.97 -8.32
N ASP A 570 -49.32 17.36 -7.64
CA ASP A 570 -50.22 16.41 -8.31
C ASP A 570 -51.12 17.15 -9.33
N GLU A 571 -51.47 18.42 -9.10
CA GLU A 571 -52.21 19.29 -10.04
C GLU A 571 -51.37 19.56 -11.29
N GLU A 572 -50.09 19.86 -11.13
CA GLU A 572 -49.15 20.09 -12.25
C GLU A 572 -48.92 18.84 -13.07
N LEU A 573 -48.82 17.68 -12.41
CA LEU A 573 -48.70 16.39 -13.11
C LEU A 573 -49.96 16.08 -13.92
N GLU A 574 -51.14 16.34 -13.36
CA GLU A 574 -52.44 16.19 -14.10
C GLU A 574 -52.52 17.18 -15.28
N GLU A 575 -52.03 18.40 -15.12
CA GLU A 575 -51.99 19.39 -16.22
C GLU A 575 -51.10 18.90 -17.38
N TYR A 576 -49.85 18.40 -17.05
CA TYR A 576 -49.01 17.77 -18.07
C TYR A 576 -49.74 16.61 -18.74
N ASN A 577 -50.42 15.75 -17.98
CA ASN A 577 -51.12 14.60 -18.52
C ASN A 577 -52.29 15.01 -19.40
N LYS A 578 -53.10 16.00 -19.03
CA LYS A 578 -54.19 16.58 -19.85
C LYS A 578 -53.68 17.03 -21.20
N TYR A 579 -52.60 17.79 -21.26
CA TYR A 579 -52.05 18.27 -22.52
C TYR A 579 -51.41 17.16 -23.36
N ASN A 580 -50.73 16.18 -22.70
CA ASN A 580 -50.20 15.01 -23.39
C ASN A 580 -51.30 14.19 -24.06
N GLU A 581 -52.42 13.90 -23.38
CA GLU A 581 -53.53 13.14 -23.92
C GLU A 581 -54.14 13.86 -25.15
N GLN A 582 -54.30 15.21 -25.08
CA GLN A 582 -54.80 15.98 -26.21
C GLN A 582 -53.85 16.00 -27.42
N VAL A 583 -52.54 16.06 -27.15
CA VAL A 583 -51.54 16.05 -28.21
C VAL A 583 -51.47 14.67 -28.86
N ASP A 584 -51.53 13.60 -28.06
CA ASP A 584 -51.49 12.20 -28.59
C ASP A 584 -52.76 11.92 -29.45
N GLU A 585 -53.92 12.43 -29.03
CA GLU A 585 -55.15 12.31 -29.85
C GLU A 585 -55.03 13.09 -31.15
N LEU A 586 -54.49 14.31 -31.14
CA LEU A 586 -54.26 15.10 -32.34
C LEU A 586 -53.23 14.47 -33.26
N GLU A 587 -52.16 13.92 -32.71
CA GLU A 587 -51.14 13.19 -33.50
C GLU A 587 -51.76 12.00 -34.22
N PHE A 588 -52.58 11.20 -33.49
CA PHE A 588 -53.28 10.08 -34.08
C PHE A 588 -54.24 10.50 -35.21
N GLN A 589 -54.95 11.60 -35.02
CA GLN A 589 -55.85 12.16 -36.02
C GLN A 589 -55.08 12.68 -37.26
N ILE A 590 -53.97 13.38 -37.06
CA ILE A 590 -53.14 13.92 -38.13
C ILE A 590 -52.47 12.76 -38.92
N ASP A 591 -51.96 11.73 -38.23
CA ASP A 591 -51.42 10.53 -38.90
C ASP A 591 -52.50 9.75 -39.69
N GLY A 592 -53.74 9.82 -39.20
CA GLY A 592 -54.92 9.31 -39.96
C GLY A 592 -55.18 10.11 -41.24
N LEU A 593 -55.15 11.42 -41.18
CA LEU A 593 -55.29 12.28 -42.36
C LEU A 593 -54.20 12.03 -43.44
N GLU A 594 -52.96 11.81 -43.00
CA GLU A 594 -51.84 11.47 -43.89
C GLU A 594 -52.09 10.14 -44.63
N LYS A 595 -52.65 9.11 -43.94
CA LYS A 595 -53.04 7.84 -44.56
C LYS A 595 -54.13 8.04 -45.60
N GLU A 596 -55.01 9.03 -45.40
CA GLU A 596 -56.03 9.43 -46.37
C GLU A 596 -55.46 10.37 -47.44
N LYS A 597 -54.13 10.54 -47.54
CA LYS A 597 -53.39 11.36 -48.47
C LYS A 597 -53.69 12.87 -48.43
N VAL A 598 -54.12 13.41 -47.31
CA VAL A 598 -54.24 14.84 -47.01
C VAL A 598 -52.86 15.41 -46.73
N ASP A 599 -52.57 16.60 -47.23
CA ASP A 599 -51.35 17.30 -46.82
C ASP A 599 -51.43 17.73 -45.34
N THR A 600 -50.57 17.14 -44.50
CA THR A 600 -50.56 17.36 -43.05
C THR A 600 -49.31 18.11 -42.60
N PHE A 601 -48.51 18.67 -43.52
CA PHE A 601 -47.23 19.30 -43.19
C PHE A 601 -47.36 20.42 -42.12
N ASP A 602 -48.25 21.38 -42.40
CA ASP A 602 -48.48 22.52 -41.48
C ASP A 602 -49.04 22.06 -40.11
N LEU A 603 -49.95 21.09 -40.11
CA LEU A 603 -50.52 20.54 -38.88
C LEU A 603 -49.47 19.83 -38.04
N LYS A 604 -48.58 19.09 -38.68
CA LYS A 604 -47.44 18.42 -37.99
C LYS A 604 -46.42 19.42 -37.45
N MET A 605 -46.12 20.48 -38.18
CA MET A 605 -45.25 21.55 -37.70
C MET A 605 -45.80 22.24 -36.46
N GLU A 606 -47.10 22.59 -36.45
CA GLU A 606 -47.74 23.20 -35.29
C GLU A 606 -47.86 22.25 -34.13
N LEU A 607 -48.16 20.98 -34.34
CA LEU A 607 -48.14 19.94 -33.30
C LEU A 607 -46.76 19.80 -32.68
N LYS A 608 -45.69 19.89 -33.48
CA LYS A 608 -44.32 19.90 -32.97
C LYS A 608 -44.06 21.11 -32.07
N LEU A 609 -44.53 22.30 -32.45
CA LEU A 609 -44.40 23.49 -31.60
C LEU A 609 -45.16 23.33 -30.27
N ILE A 610 -46.32 22.71 -30.28
CA ILE A 610 -47.10 22.41 -29.06
C ILE A 610 -46.26 21.46 -28.16
N LYS A 611 -45.73 20.36 -28.71
CA LYS A 611 -44.88 19.45 -27.98
C LYS A 611 -43.66 20.17 -27.35
N ASP A 612 -43.01 21.08 -28.09
CA ASP A 612 -41.89 21.87 -27.59
C ASP A 612 -42.30 22.82 -26.43
N LYS A 613 -43.52 23.37 -26.46
CA LYS A 613 -44.05 24.23 -25.39
C LYS A 613 -44.44 23.44 -24.17
N ILE A 614 -44.97 22.23 -24.27
CA ILE A 614 -45.18 21.31 -23.16
C ILE A 614 -43.84 21.01 -22.47
N MET A 615 -42.78 20.65 -23.28
CA MET A 615 -41.47 20.35 -22.78
C MET A 615 -40.80 21.51 -22.05
N SER A 616 -41.21 22.75 -22.30
CA SER A 616 -40.73 23.95 -21.59
C SER A 616 -41.68 24.41 -20.49
N GLY A 617 -42.76 23.69 -20.22
CA GLY A 617 -43.75 24.04 -19.19
C GLY A 617 -44.56 25.31 -19.48
N SER A 618 -44.69 25.71 -20.77
CA SER A 618 -45.35 26.93 -21.20
C SER A 618 -46.84 26.68 -21.53
N PHE A 619 -47.63 26.23 -20.56
CA PHE A 619 -49.01 25.74 -20.76
C PHE A 619 -49.99 26.76 -21.30
N SER A 620 -49.89 28.02 -20.91
CA SER A 620 -50.72 29.07 -21.48
C SER A 620 -50.55 29.22 -22.99
N VAL A 621 -49.32 28.99 -23.50
CA VAL A 621 -49.02 28.98 -24.94
C VAL A 621 -49.50 27.69 -25.59
N VAL A 622 -49.40 26.55 -24.90
CA VAL A 622 -49.93 25.26 -25.37
C VAL A 622 -51.43 25.36 -25.61
N GLU A 623 -52.17 25.98 -24.70
CA GLU A 623 -53.62 26.15 -24.80
C GLU A 623 -54.02 26.96 -26.05
N ILE A 624 -53.34 28.11 -26.27
CA ILE A 624 -53.57 28.94 -27.46
C ILE A 624 -53.36 28.16 -28.76
N TYR A 625 -52.28 27.42 -28.86
CA TYR A 625 -52.00 26.60 -30.06
C TYR A 625 -53.00 25.45 -30.22
N LEU A 626 -53.41 24.79 -29.17
CA LEU A 626 -54.40 23.72 -29.19
C LEU A 626 -55.77 24.24 -29.63
N GLU A 627 -56.18 25.42 -29.15
CA GLU A 627 -57.41 26.08 -29.57
C GLU A 627 -57.41 26.40 -31.08
N GLY A 628 -56.25 26.72 -31.66
CA GLY A 628 -56.08 26.94 -33.12
C GLY A 628 -56.06 25.67 -33.93
N LEU A 629 -55.32 24.61 -33.44
CA LEU A 629 -55.03 23.38 -34.19
C LEU A 629 -56.21 22.42 -34.22
N LYS A 630 -56.92 22.23 -33.09
CA LYS A 630 -58.07 21.31 -32.99
C LYS A 630 -59.14 21.51 -34.04
N PRO A 631 -59.69 22.77 -34.24
CA PRO A 631 -60.73 23.04 -35.25
C PRO A 631 -60.19 22.78 -36.67
N ARG A 632 -58.92 23.02 -36.94
CA ARG A 632 -58.34 22.82 -38.28
C ARG A 632 -58.25 21.32 -38.57
N VAL A 633 -57.80 20.50 -37.66
CA VAL A 633 -57.77 19.05 -37.79
C VAL A 633 -59.18 18.49 -38.03
N GLN A 634 -60.17 18.98 -37.24
CA GLN A 634 -61.56 18.58 -37.36
C GLN A 634 -62.13 18.94 -38.74
N LYS A 635 -61.84 20.15 -39.24
CA LYS A 635 -62.27 20.61 -40.54
C LYS A 635 -61.71 19.78 -41.71
N GLU A 636 -60.45 19.30 -41.61
CA GLU A 636 -59.88 18.39 -42.63
C GLU A 636 -60.59 17.05 -42.66
N TRP A 637 -60.98 16.47 -41.46
CA TRP A 637 -61.83 15.29 -41.42
C TRP A 637 -63.21 15.49 -41.94
N GLU A 638 -63.83 16.62 -41.65
CA GLU A 638 -65.13 16.99 -42.21
C GLU A 638 -65.12 17.12 -43.75
N LYS A 639 -64.03 17.63 -44.32
CA LYS A 639 -63.85 17.71 -45.79
C LYS A 639 -63.83 16.30 -46.46
N LEU A 640 -63.33 15.27 -45.71
CA LEU A 640 -63.37 13.90 -46.14
C LEU A 640 -64.71 13.20 -45.91
N GLY A 641 -65.69 13.92 -45.29
CA GLY A 641 -66.96 13.32 -44.94
C GLY A 641 -66.92 12.33 -43.80
N LYS A 642 -65.85 12.36 -43.06
CA LYS A 642 -65.57 11.46 -41.93
C LYS A 642 -65.51 12.21 -40.62
N LYS A 643 -65.88 11.53 -39.55
CA LYS A 643 -65.61 12.06 -38.20
C LYS A 643 -64.17 11.77 -37.82
N ALA A 644 -63.49 12.69 -37.12
CA ALA A 644 -62.20 12.49 -36.57
C ALA A 644 -62.17 11.23 -35.66
N PRO A 645 -61.29 10.27 -35.92
CA PRO A 645 -61.24 9.03 -35.08
C PRO A 645 -60.76 9.37 -33.68
N LYS A 646 -61.34 8.72 -32.69
CA LYS A 646 -60.81 8.77 -31.30
C LYS A 646 -59.66 7.78 -31.17
N MET A 647 -58.61 8.22 -30.47
CA MET A 647 -57.52 7.35 -30.14
C MET A 647 -57.96 6.35 -29.04
N GLU A 648 -57.94 5.07 -29.39
CA GLU A 648 -58.10 4.01 -28.38
C GLU A 648 -56.71 3.64 -27.81
N VAL A 649 -56.61 3.63 -26.51
CA VAL A 649 -55.34 3.17 -25.85
C VAL A 649 -55.20 1.68 -26.12
N GLN A 650 -54.15 1.33 -26.85
CA GLN A 650 -53.80 -0.09 -27.04
C GLN A 650 -53.38 -0.70 -25.72
N LEU A 651 -54.13 -1.71 -25.29
CA LEU A 651 -53.83 -2.47 -24.06
C LEU A 651 -53.39 -3.89 -24.41
N LEU A 652 -52.37 -4.37 -23.71
CA LEU A 652 -51.96 -5.78 -23.78
C LEU A 652 -53.08 -6.70 -23.27
N SER A 653 -53.34 -7.79 -23.95
CA SER A 653 -54.24 -8.83 -23.45
C SER A 653 -53.67 -9.55 -22.25
N GLU A 654 -54.55 -10.15 -21.44
CA GLU A 654 -54.10 -11.00 -20.31
C GLU A 654 -53.32 -12.21 -20.77
N GLU A 655 -53.66 -12.72 -21.95
CA GLU A 655 -52.97 -13.88 -22.54
C GLU A 655 -51.54 -13.53 -22.98
N GLU A 656 -51.31 -12.32 -23.55
CA GLU A 656 -49.99 -11.86 -23.91
C GLU A 656 -49.09 -11.63 -22.68
N ILE A 657 -49.67 -11.13 -21.58
CA ILE A 657 -48.98 -10.97 -20.31
C ILE A 657 -48.60 -12.32 -19.72
N LYS A 658 -49.57 -13.27 -19.63
CA LYS A 658 -49.32 -14.62 -19.12
C LYS A 658 -48.31 -15.40 -19.95
N ALA A 659 -48.40 -15.29 -21.29
CA ALA A 659 -47.43 -15.89 -22.19
C ALA A 659 -46.00 -15.30 -21.99
N GLY A 660 -45.92 -13.97 -21.82
CA GLY A 660 -44.64 -13.28 -21.53
C GLY A 660 -44.01 -13.70 -20.21
N ILE A 661 -44.82 -13.87 -19.17
CA ILE A 661 -44.38 -14.39 -17.85
C ILE A 661 -43.86 -15.83 -17.98
N ALA A 662 -44.61 -16.69 -18.67
CA ALA A 662 -44.22 -18.07 -18.88
C ALA A 662 -42.92 -18.20 -19.68
N GLU A 663 -42.75 -17.39 -20.76
CA GLU A 663 -41.52 -17.39 -21.54
C GLU A 663 -40.31 -16.91 -20.75
N ALA A 664 -40.47 -15.83 -19.97
CA ALA A 664 -39.40 -15.29 -19.13
C ALA A 664 -38.95 -16.29 -18.05
N LYS A 665 -39.94 -16.96 -17.38
CA LYS A 665 -39.63 -17.99 -16.38
C LYS A 665 -38.94 -19.21 -17.01
N ALA A 666 -39.44 -19.70 -18.14
CA ALA A 666 -38.85 -20.85 -18.81
C ALA A 666 -37.40 -20.58 -19.24
N LYS A 667 -37.09 -19.38 -19.74
CA LYS A 667 -35.71 -18.97 -20.11
C LYS A 667 -34.82 -18.86 -18.88
N HIS A 668 -35.31 -18.23 -17.81
CA HIS A 668 -34.61 -18.12 -16.55
C HIS A 668 -34.28 -19.47 -15.92
N ASP A 669 -35.27 -20.41 -15.89
CA ASP A 669 -35.09 -21.73 -15.30
C ASP A 669 -34.06 -22.57 -16.10
N VAL A 670 -34.05 -22.45 -17.44
CA VAL A 670 -33.06 -23.11 -18.30
C VAL A 670 -31.66 -22.53 -18.09
N GLU A 671 -31.52 -21.20 -17.95
CA GLU A 671 -30.24 -20.55 -17.70
C GLU A 671 -29.73 -20.78 -16.28
N ALA A 672 -30.60 -20.72 -15.27
CA ALA A 672 -30.28 -21.05 -13.89
C ALA A 672 -29.81 -22.52 -13.76
N ALA A 673 -30.47 -23.45 -14.43
CA ALA A 673 -30.06 -24.86 -14.47
C ALA A 673 -28.72 -25.08 -15.20
N LYS A 674 -28.41 -24.26 -16.19
CA LYS A 674 -27.11 -24.29 -16.90
C LYS A 674 -25.97 -23.74 -15.99
N GLN A 675 -26.22 -22.65 -15.30
CA GLN A 675 -25.26 -22.05 -14.37
C GLN A 675 -25.05 -22.89 -13.12
N GLU A 676 -26.13 -23.51 -12.60
CA GLU A 676 -26.01 -24.42 -11.50
C GLU A 676 -25.18 -25.67 -11.88
N LYS A 677 -25.28 -26.14 -13.14
CA LYS A 677 -24.39 -27.18 -13.65
C LYS A 677 -22.95 -26.69 -13.82
N GLU A 678 -22.72 -25.48 -14.35
CA GLU A 678 -21.40 -24.89 -14.47
C GLU A 678 -20.79 -24.56 -13.10
N HIS A 679 -21.58 -24.07 -12.13
CA HIS A 679 -21.15 -23.88 -10.74
C HIS A 679 -20.87 -25.19 -10.02
N ILE A 680 -21.70 -26.23 -10.25
CA ILE A 680 -21.49 -27.58 -9.71
C ILE A 680 -20.26 -28.23 -10.36
N GLU A 681 -19.99 -27.99 -11.64
CA GLU A 681 -18.77 -28.43 -12.31
C GLU A 681 -17.53 -27.66 -11.83
N ALA A 682 -17.62 -26.33 -11.70
CA ALA A 682 -16.55 -25.51 -11.13
C ALA A 682 -16.28 -25.82 -9.66
N ALA A 683 -17.34 -25.97 -8.85
CA ALA A 683 -17.23 -26.39 -7.46
C ALA A 683 -16.74 -27.85 -7.34
N LYS A 684 -17.09 -28.74 -8.25
CA LYS A 684 -16.53 -30.12 -8.31
C LYS A 684 -15.05 -30.11 -8.69
N VAL A 685 -14.60 -29.13 -9.46
CA VAL A 685 -13.16 -28.94 -9.77
C VAL A 685 -12.43 -28.32 -8.56
N GLU A 686 -13.00 -27.33 -7.87
CA GLU A 686 -12.45 -26.78 -6.63
C GLU A 686 -12.51 -27.77 -5.46
N VAL A 687 -13.63 -28.47 -5.27
CA VAL A 687 -13.79 -29.49 -4.21
C VAL A 687 -12.93 -30.74 -4.49
N LYS A 688 -12.64 -31.11 -5.74
CA LYS A 688 -11.64 -32.15 -6.04
C LYS A 688 -10.21 -31.77 -5.69
N LEU A 689 -9.90 -30.48 -5.53
CA LEU A 689 -8.62 -29.98 -5.05
C LEU A 689 -8.56 -29.84 -3.52
N ASP A 690 -9.69 -29.63 -2.83
CA ASP A 690 -9.73 -29.40 -1.37
C ASP A 690 -10.15 -30.61 -0.51
N GLU A 691 -10.77 -31.66 -1.07
CA GLU A 691 -11.33 -32.81 -0.28
C GLU A 691 -10.34 -33.99 -0.07
N LYS A 692 -9.03 -33.80 -0.18
CA LYS A 692 -8.02 -34.79 0.24
C LYS A 692 -7.13 -34.30 1.33
N ILE A 693 -7.66 -33.77 2.40
CA ILE A 693 -6.89 -33.47 3.63
C ILE A 693 -7.13 -34.64 4.61
N VAL A 694 -6.16 -35.53 4.72
CA VAL A 694 -6.27 -36.64 5.72
C VAL A 694 -5.13 -36.63 6.73
N ALA A 695 -3.95 -36.09 6.45
CA ALA A 695 -2.88 -35.97 7.44
C ALA A 695 -1.97 -34.77 7.16
N SER A 696 -1.68 -33.97 8.19
CA SER A 696 -0.71 -32.88 8.10
C SER A 696 0.72 -33.40 8.22
N LEU A 697 1.65 -32.83 7.43
CA LEU A 697 3.08 -33.04 7.59
C LEU A 697 3.58 -32.09 8.69
N THR A 698 4.14 -32.62 9.77
CA THR A 698 4.66 -31.84 10.90
C THR A 698 6.18 -31.85 10.90
N PHE A 699 6.80 -30.69 10.98
CA PHE A 699 8.24 -30.51 11.07
C PHE A 699 8.68 -30.34 12.52
N ASP A 700 9.95 -30.62 12.84
CA ASP A 700 10.48 -30.61 14.21
C ASP A 700 10.39 -29.24 14.93
N ASN A 701 10.24 -28.15 14.17
CA ASN A 701 9.98 -26.80 14.72
C ASN A 701 8.49 -26.53 15.03
N GLY A 702 7.64 -27.55 14.97
CA GLY A 702 6.20 -27.45 15.25
C GLY A 702 5.33 -26.89 14.12
N VAL A 703 5.91 -26.59 12.94
CA VAL A 703 5.14 -26.16 11.78
C VAL A 703 4.39 -27.35 11.19
N MET A 704 3.10 -27.20 11.01
CA MET A 704 2.20 -28.19 10.39
C MET A 704 1.79 -27.71 9.00
N ILE A 705 1.98 -28.57 7.99
CA ILE A 705 1.62 -28.31 6.60
C ILE A 705 0.46 -29.23 6.22
N SER A 706 -0.61 -28.68 5.72
CA SER A 706 -1.85 -29.38 5.34
C SER A 706 -2.15 -29.35 3.83
N SER A 707 -1.38 -28.59 3.04
CA SER A 707 -1.60 -28.49 1.60
C SER A 707 -0.28 -28.38 0.82
N LEU A 708 -0.29 -28.76 -0.47
CA LEU A 708 0.85 -28.58 -1.38
C LEU A 708 1.27 -27.12 -1.53
N LYS A 709 0.28 -26.20 -1.46
CA LYS A 709 0.54 -24.76 -1.55
C LYS A 709 1.34 -24.28 -0.35
N GLU A 710 0.91 -24.65 0.86
CA GLU A 710 1.64 -24.32 2.09
C GLU A 710 3.06 -24.91 2.08
N LEU A 711 3.21 -26.16 1.57
CA LEU A 711 4.53 -26.78 1.45
C LEU A 711 5.45 -26.04 0.49
N LYS A 712 4.96 -25.61 -0.67
CA LYS A 712 5.72 -24.81 -1.66
C LYS A 712 6.13 -23.44 -1.10
N GLU A 713 5.26 -22.80 -0.33
CA GLU A 713 5.54 -21.50 0.27
C GLU A 713 6.52 -21.59 1.46
N TYR A 714 6.49 -22.69 2.20
CA TYR A 714 7.31 -22.89 3.39
C TYR A 714 8.73 -23.41 3.07
N LEU A 715 8.88 -24.38 2.15
CA LEU A 715 10.18 -25.02 1.84
C LEU A 715 11.33 -24.04 1.56
N PRO A 716 11.17 -22.96 0.77
CA PRO A 716 12.27 -22.02 0.50
C PRO A 716 12.75 -21.25 1.75
N SER A 717 11.88 -21.06 2.73
CA SER A 717 12.17 -20.33 3.97
C SER A 717 12.57 -21.22 5.14
N MET A 718 12.52 -22.55 4.96
CA MET A 718 12.85 -23.52 6.00
C MET A 718 14.36 -23.52 6.29
N ASP A 719 14.73 -23.62 7.57
CA ASP A 719 16.12 -23.80 7.99
C ASP A 719 16.74 -25.10 7.42
N ASN A 720 18.02 -25.06 7.02
CA ASN A 720 18.68 -26.22 6.43
C ASN A 720 18.86 -27.37 7.42
N GLY A 721 19.04 -27.07 8.71
CA GLY A 721 19.12 -28.08 9.77
C GLY A 721 17.81 -28.87 9.89
N ILE A 722 16.67 -28.16 9.92
CA ILE A 722 15.34 -28.79 9.96
C ILE A 722 15.07 -29.60 8.69
N PHE A 723 15.42 -29.07 7.52
CA PHE A 723 15.25 -29.78 6.25
C PHE A 723 16.01 -31.10 6.22
N SER A 724 17.28 -31.11 6.65
CA SER A 724 18.12 -32.32 6.68
C SER A 724 17.64 -33.42 7.64
N VAL A 725 16.87 -33.08 8.67
CA VAL A 725 16.23 -34.05 9.56
C VAL A 725 15.10 -34.82 8.84
N HIS A 726 14.35 -34.14 7.95
CA HIS A 726 13.19 -34.70 7.26
C HIS A 726 13.51 -35.25 5.86
N VAL A 727 14.59 -34.78 5.24
CA VAL A 727 15.07 -35.25 3.92
C VAL A 727 16.57 -35.53 3.98
N ASN A 728 16.91 -36.82 4.08
CA ASN A 728 18.29 -37.31 4.14
C ASN A 728 18.43 -38.64 3.36
N GLU A 729 19.58 -39.31 3.49
CA GLU A 729 19.83 -40.59 2.78
C GLU A 729 18.98 -41.76 3.29
N GLU A 730 18.54 -41.70 4.53
CA GLU A 730 17.77 -42.79 5.17
C GLU A 730 16.25 -42.59 5.06
N LYS A 731 15.76 -41.31 5.04
CA LYS A 731 14.36 -41.00 4.97
C LYS A 731 14.04 -39.74 4.19
N ASN A 732 12.83 -39.68 3.63
CA ASN A 732 12.25 -38.50 3.01
C ASN A 732 10.78 -38.39 3.41
N ASP A 733 10.52 -37.61 4.47
CA ASP A 733 9.19 -37.45 5.05
C ASP A 733 8.24 -36.70 4.08
N ILE A 734 8.78 -35.80 3.26
CA ILE A 734 8.02 -35.06 2.24
C ILE A 734 7.55 -36.03 1.14
N LEU A 735 8.44 -36.87 0.65
CA LEU A 735 8.08 -37.90 -0.35
C LEU A 735 7.04 -38.87 0.19
N LYS A 736 7.20 -39.31 1.44
CA LYS A 736 6.26 -40.20 2.12
C LYS A 736 4.88 -39.56 2.22
N TRP A 737 4.80 -38.31 2.69
CA TRP A 737 3.56 -37.59 2.83
C TRP A 737 2.86 -37.38 1.47
N ILE A 738 3.61 -37.03 0.40
CA ILE A 738 3.04 -36.87 -0.95
C ILE A 738 2.54 -38.22 -1.48
N LYS A 739 3.27 -39.31 -1.25
CA LYS A 739 2.82 -40.64 -1.65
C LYS A 739 1.51 -41.04 -0.97
N GLU A 740 1.38 -40.76 0.32
CA GLU A 740 0.18 -41.06 1.12
C GLU A 740 -1.02 -40.18 0.75
N GLN A 741 -0.79 -38.88 0.46
CA GLN A 741 -1.89 -37.95 0.18
C GLN A 741 -2.29 -37.88 -1.30
N PHE A 742 -1.34 -37.97 -2.22
CA PHE A 742 -1.53 -37.72 -3.66
C PHE A 742 -1.28 -38.97 -4.53
N GLY A 743 -0.74 -40.04 -3.96
CA GLY A 743 -0.49 -41.31 -4.61
C GLY A 743 0.90 -41.48 -5.24
N GLU A 744 1.23 -42.74 -5.62
CA GLU A 744 2.58 -43.08 -6.14
C GLU A 744 2.93 -42.40 -7.46
N GLY A 745 1.94 -42.07 -8.29
CA GLY A 745 2.17 -41.39 -9.56
C GLY A 745 2.73 -39.99 -9.38
N GLU A 746 2.18 -39.23 -8.44
CA GLU A 746 2.61 -37.85 -8.12
C GLU A 746 3.91 -37.83 -7.31
N ALA A 747 4.13 -38.82 -6.44
CA ALA A 747 5.35 -38.96 -5.68
C ALA A 747 6.60 -39.17 -6.59
N LYS A 748 6.47 -39.70 -7.80
CA LYS A 748 7.56 -39.83 -8.78
C LYS A 748 8.17 -38.49 -9.19
N ASN A 749 7.41 -37.41 -9.13
CA ASN A 749 7.89 -36.08 -9.49
C ASN A 749 8.91 -35.50 -8.50
N ILE A 750 8.98 -36.06 -7.28
CA ILE A 750 9.93 -35.63 -6.24
C ILE A 750 10.85 -36.78 -5.78
N ALA A 751 10.65 -38.00 -6.30
CA ALA A 751 11.46 -39.14 -5.95
C ALA A 751 12.92 -38.90 -6.38
N GLY A 752 13.86 -39.04 -5.44
CA GLY A 752 15.31 -38.87 -5.68
C GLY A 752 15.80 -37.43 -5.63
N LEU A 753 14.92 -36.42 -5.43
CA LEU A 753 15.31 -35.03 -5.23
C LEU A 753 15.81 -34.83 -3.80
N LYS A 754 16.96 -34.16 -3.63
CA LYS A 754 17.65 -34.01 -2.34
C LYS A 754 17.73 -32.54 -1.87
N THR A 755 17.43 -31.58 -2.71
CA THR A 755 17.50 -30.15 -2.36
C THR A 755 16.11 -29.51 -2.30
N LYS A 756 15.98 -28.43 -1.52
CA LYS A 756 14.72 -27.68 -1.39
C LYS A 756 14.22 -27.16 -2.74
N GLU A 757 15.12 -26.59 -3.52
CA GLU A 757 14.85 -26.00 -4.84
C GLU A 757 14.37 -27.06 -5.84
N GLU A 758 14.99 -28.24 -5.82
CA GLU A 758 14.57 -29.37 -6.67
C GLU A 758 13.19 -29.88 -6.27
N ILE A 759 12.94 -30.04 -4.96
CA ILE A 759 11.64 -30.47 -4.44
C ILE A 759 10.56 -29.47 -4.81
N VAL A 760 10.78 -28.17 -4.65
CA VAL A 760 9.81 -27.12 -5.04
C VAL A 760 9.49 -27.21 -6.54
N LYS A 761 10.50 -27.37 -7.41
CA LYS A 761 10.29 -27.60 -8.86
C LYS A 761 9.56 -28.92 -9.16
N GLY A 762 9.80 -29.95 -8.38
CA GLY A 762 9.08 -31.22 -8.48
C GLY A 762 7.61 -31.07 -8.10
N LEU A 763 7.32 -30.29 -7.05
CA LEU A 763 5.98 -29.97 -6.58
C LEU A 763 5.16 -29.11 -7.58
N GLU A 764 5.82 -28.33 -8.43
CA GLU A 764 5.16 -27.56 -9.50
C GLU A 764 4.53 -28.47 -10.57
N LYS A 765 5.06 -29.67 -10.75
CA LYS A 765 4.57 -30.67 -11.71
C LYS A 765 3.41 -31.49 -11.17
N ILE A 766 3.16 -31.44 -9.85
CA ILE A 766 2.05 -32.10 -9.20
C ILE A 766 0.79 -31.24 -9.37
N GLY A 767 -0.25 -31.77 -10.02
CA GLY A 767 -1.53 -31.08 -10.24
C GLY A 767 -1.70 -30.41 -11.61
N VAL A 768 -0.69 -30.38 -12.47
CA VAL A 768 -0.81 -29.93 -13.87
C VAL A 768 -1.03 -31.17 -14.75
N LYS A 769 -2.27 -31.60 -14.91
CA LYS A 769 -2.65 -32.38 -16.10
C LYS A 769 -2.89 -31.41 -17.23
N GLU A 770 -1.88 -31.17 -18.07
CA GLU A 770 -2.09 -30.64 -19.41
C GLU A 770 -3.02 -31.61 -20.15
N GLU A 771 -4.20 -31.13 -20.55
CA GLU A 771 -4.98 -31.78 -21.62
C GLU A 771 -4.12 -31.69 -22.89
N ALA A 772 -3.59 -32.83 -23.29
CA ALA A 772 -2.99 -32.98 -24.61
C ALA A 772 -4.01 -32.61 -25.68
N PRO A 773 -3.64 -31.82 -26.72
CA PRO A 773 -4.56 -31.40 -27.77
C PRO A 773 -5.08 -32.65 -28.48
N LYS A 774 -6.39 -32.90 -28.37
CA LYS A 774 -7.08 -33.91 -29.20
C LYS A 774 -6.91 -33.53 -30.65
N LYS A 775 -6.11 -34.33 -31.40
CA LYS A 775 -6.08 -34.33 -32.84
C LYS A 775 -7.52 -34.47 -33.35
N LYS A 776 -8.01 -33.46 -34.07
CA LYS A 776 -9.21 -33.58 -34.89
C LYS A 776 -8.93 -34.62 -35.99
N GLU A 777 -9.46 -35.81 -35.82
CA GLU A 777 -9.68 -36.71 -36.97
C GLU A 777 -10.77 -36.13 -37.82
N ALA A 778 -10.42 -35.81 -39.06
CA ALA A 778 -11.34 -35.41 -40.11
C ALA A 778 -12.14 -36.65 -40.53
N SER A 779 -13.38 -36.74 -40.09
CA SER A 779 -14.34 -37.65 -40.67
C SER A 779 -15.01 -36.96 -41.88
N THR A 780 -14.58 -37.33 -43.08
CA THR A 780 -15.30 -37.18 -44.32
C THR A 780 -16.57 -38.02 -44.28
N SER A 781 -17.74 -37.38 -44.25
CA SER A 781 -18.98 -38.00 -44.61
C SER A 781 -19.67 -37.15 -45.66
N LYS A 782 -19.86 -37.77 -46.84
CA LYS A 782 -20.61 -37.28 -48.02
C LYS A 782 -22.07 -36.94 -47.67
N PRO A 783 -22.68 -36.03 -48.35
CA PRO A 783 -24.09 -35.73 -48.21
C PRO A 783 -24.96 -36.81 -48.85
N ALA A 784 -25.96 -37.30 -48.12
CA ALA A 784 -27.00 -38.15 -48.67
C ALA A 784 -28.09 -37.28 -49.31
N GLU A 785 -28.34 -37.51 -50.56
CA GLU A 785 -29.56 -37.08 -51.28
C GLU A 785 -30.83 -37.52 -50.57
N VAL A 786 -31.74 -36.61 -50.34
CA VAL A 786 -33.14 -36.94 -50.10
C VAL A 786 -33.96 -36.37 -51.19
N LYS A 787 -34.51 -37.31 -52.05
CA LYS A 787 -35.60 -37.09 -52.98
C LYS A 787 -36.93 -36.91 -52.23
N ARG A 788 -37.71 -35.98 -52.68
CA ARG A 788 -39.10 -35.62 -52.57
C ARG A 788 -39.48 -34.68 -51.45
#